data_668d7bac03e8453fc8df4dc98ca1b3ff
#
_entry.id   668d7bac03e8453fc8df4dc98ca1b3ff
#
_cell.length_a   1.000
_cell.length_b   1.000
_cell.length_c   1.000
_cell.angle_alpha   90.00
_cell.angle_beta   90.00
_cell.angle_gamma   90.00
#
_symmetry.space_group_name_H-M   'P 1'
#
loop_
_entity.id
_entity.type
_entity.pdbx_description
1 polymer ?
#
loop_
_entity_poly.entity_id
_entity_poly.type
_entity_poly.pdbx_seq_one_letter_code
_entity_poly.pdbx_strand_id
1 'polypeptide(L)'
;MDMIMCERIVAKTSVRMLLSLLLIFGSVNPAMSVLRKGETSLGTSFESYFPLKEIRLSDGPFLDLQQKGKEYLLWLNPDSLLHFYRIEAGLSSKAGPYAGWESQDVWGAGPLRGGFLGFYLSSVSMMYQSTGDRELLRRLKYVLKELKLCQEAGKDGFLLGVKGGRELFREVASGKIKTNNPTVNGAWAPVYLINKMLLGLSAAYTQCDLKEALPILVRLADWFGSQVLDKLTDEQIQQLLICEHGSINESYVEVYELTGQKRFLDWARRLNDRAMWVPLSEGKDVLFGWHANTQIPKFTGFHKYYMFTGDRAFLLAATNFWNIVKQNHTWVIGGNSTGEHFFSKKEFIDRMLHISGPETCNSVNMLRLTEALFMQQPDATKAAYYERTLFNHILSAYDPVKGMCCYFTSMRPGHYRIYASRDSSFWCCGHTGLESPAKLGKFIYSHKVTNRHQEKDIRVNLFIPSILSWKEEGVELIQQSRIPESEQVDLTLNLKKNQKLILRIRKPDWTDKAAFIINGEEEQPLLGSDGYWIIDRVWERKNVITLRLPMHIYTENLTGTDRYVALLYGPYVLAGRMGKENLPTTFWGKMNNTAMNKMDMAKVPVFREPVERIPTHVEVVSGEPLKFGINLKGFEHIVLEPFYKVHF
;
A
#
# COMPACT_ATOMS: atom_id res chain seq x y z
N MET A 1 12.41 -6.28 71.67
CA MET A 1 11.41 -7.04 70.91
C MET A 1 10.61 -6.15 69.94
N ASP A 2 11.13 -4.96 69.62
CA ASP A 2 10.40 -3.90 68.88
C ASP A 2 11.08 -3.42 67.58
N MET A 3 12.05 -4.21 67.04
CA MET A 3 12.72 -3.83 65.80
C MET A 3 12.40 -4.74 64.60
N ILE A 4 11.62 -5.81 64.78
CA ILE A 4 11.26 -6.77 63.70
C ILE A 4 9.86 -6.53 63.12
N MET A 5 9.04 -5.67 63.72
CA MET A 5 7.68 -5.37 63.24
C MET A 5 7.61 -4.21 62.25
N CYS A 6 8.64 -3.37 62.14
CA CYS A 6 8.61 -2.21 61.24
C CYS A 6 9.02 -2.56 59.78
N GLU A 7 9.85 -3.57 59.55
CA GLU A 7 10.27 -3.97 58.17
C GLU A 7 9.20 -4.74 57.38
N ARG A 8 8.25 -5.41 58.04
CA ARG A 8 7.17 -6.15 57.35
C ARG A 8 6.02 -5.25 56.87
N ILE A 9 5.87 -4.05 57.38
CA ILE A 9 4.81 -3.12 56.98
C ILE A 9 5.27 -2.30 55.75
N VAL A 10 6.54 -1.93 55.67
CA VAL A 10 7.10 -1.19 54.53
C VAL A 10 7.15 -2.03 53.28
N ALA A 11 7.46 -3.34 53.40
CA ALA A 11 7.52 -4.25 52.23
C ALA A 11 6.11 -4.53 51.63
N LYS A 12 5.04 -4.56 52.44
CA LYS A 12 3.67 -4.79 51.95
C LYS A 12 3.04 -3.56 51.31
N THR A 13 3.43 -2.35 51.72
CA THR A 13 2.93 -1.11 51.13
C THR A 13 3.61 -0.80 49.78
N SER A 14 4.89 -1.10 49.63
CA SER A 14 5.64 -0.91 48.40
C SER A 14 5.19 -1.86 47.27
N VAL A 15 4.83 -3.12 47.60
CA VAL A 15 4.33 -4.08 46.61
C VAL A 15 2.89 -3.77 46.17
N ARG A 16 2.05 -3.20 47.05
CA ARG A 16 0.70 -2.75 46.66
C ARG A 16 0.72 -1.45 45.86
N MET A 17 1.68 -0.57 46.05
CA MET A 17 1.85 0.64 45.25
C MET A 17 2.46 0.35 43.85
N LEU A 18 3.31 -0.68 43.71
CA LEU A 18 3.78 -1.13 42.39
C LEU A 18 2.71 -1.89 41.59
N LEU A 19 1.79 -2.62 42.27
CA LEU A 19 0.68 -3.31 41.58
C LEU A 19 -0.48 -2.34 41.21
N SER A 20 -0.65 -1.22 41.92
CA SER A 20 -1.65 -0.21 41.55
C SER A 20 -1.18 0.74 40.45
N LEU A 21 0.12 0.88 40.22
CA LEU A 21 0.68 1.64 39.08
C LEU A 21 0.68 0.85 37.78
N LEU A 22 0.48 -0.47 37.82
CA LEU A 22 0.38 -1.35 36.63
C LEU A 22 -1.05 -1.45 36.06
N LEU A 23 -2.06 -0.87 36.72
CA LEU A 23 -3.48 -0.92 36.31
C LEU A 23 -4.00 0.39 35.70
N ILE A 24 -3.15 1.41 35.52
CA ILE A 24 -3.54 2.72 34.92
C ILE A 24 -2.99 2.86 33.48
N PHE A 25 -2.21 1.91 32.97
CA PHE A 25 -1.84 1.90 31.57
C PHE A 25 -2.92 1.22 30.73
N GLY A 26 -3.87 2.02 30.26
CA GLY A 26 -4.77 1.65 29.17
C GLY A 26 -3.97 1.08 28.00
N SER A 27 -4.51 0.05 27.40
CA SER A 27 -4.08 -0.73 26.24
C SER A 27 -3.01 -0.06 25.36
N VAL A 28 -1.76 -0.15 25.74
CA VAL A 28 -0.62 0.16 24.89
C VAL A 28 -0.57 -0.94 23.84
N ASN A 29 -0.67 -0.56 22.58
CA ASN A 29 -0.52 -1.48 21.44
C ASN A 29 0.75 -2.33 21.65
N PRO A 30 0.67 -3.68 21.71
CA PRO A 30 1.82 -4.53 22.00
C PRO A 30 3.01 -4.31 21.04
N ALA A 31 2.76 -3.91 19.78
CA ALA A 31 3.79 -3.52 18.83
C ALA A 31 4.62 -2.32 19.32
N MET A 32 4.01 -1.34 20.00
CA MET A 32 4.74 -0.22 20.62
C MET A 32 5.58 -0.64 21.86
N SER A 33 5.23 -1.73 22.54
CA SER A 33 5.94 -2.18 23.74
C SER A 33 7.28 -2.87 23.41
N VAL A 34 7.41 -3.49 22.24
CA VAL A 34 8.67 -4.13 21.79
C VAL A 34 9.65 -3.08 21.26
N LEU A 35 9.17 -2.08 20.52
CA LEU A 35 9.98 -0.91 20.15
C LEU A 35 10.49 -0.13 21.38
N ARG A 36 9.77 -0.16 22.51
CA ARG A 36 10.21 0.44 23.78
C ARG A 36 11.23 -0.40 24.54
N LYS A 37 11.31 -1.71 24.33
CA LYS A 37 12.28 -2.60 25.00
C LYS A 37 13.61 -2.76 24.25
N GLY A 38 13.63 -2.50 22.94
CA GLY A 38 14.87 -2.31 22.20
C GLY A 38 15.24 -0.83 22.26
N GLU A 39 16.09 -0.42 23.19
CA GLU A 39 16.84 0.84 23.08
C GLU A 39 17.72 0.76 21.83
N THR A 40 17.06 0.87 20.67
CA THR A 40 17.72 0.92 19.38
C THR A 40 18.22 2.34 19.16
N SER A 41 19.31 2.48 18.47
CA SER A 41 19.99 3.65 17.95
C SER A 41 19.12 4.63 17.13
N LEU A 42 17.81 4.42 17.08
CA LEU A 42 16.82 5.32 16.50
C LEU A 42 16.57 6.46 17.47
N GLY A 43 16.76 7.69 17.00
CA GLY A 43 16.63 8.91 17.78
C GLY A 43 15.34 8.97 18.63
N THR A 44 15.29 9.91 19.54
CA THR A 44 14.22 10.07 20.53
C THR A 44 12.82 10.35 19.95
N SER A 45 12.64 10.38 18.63
CA SER A 45 11.36 10.63 17.94
C SER A 45 11.32 9.98 16.56
N PHE A 46 10.13 9.50 16.16
CA PHE A 46 9.85 8.94 14.84
C PHE A 46 8.44 9.33 14.38
N GLU A 47 8.19 9.26 13.06
CA GLU A 47 6.85 9.49 12.49
C GLU A 47 6.00 8.22 12.60
N SER A 48 4.68 8.37 12.78
CA SER A 48 3.71 7.27 12.81
C SER A 48 2.42 7.68 12.10
N TYR A 49 1.74 6.70 11.50
CA TYR A 49 0.40 6.92 10.98
C TYR A 49 -0.64 6.73 12.07
N PHE A 50 -1.74 7.47 11.96
CA PHE A 50 -2.90 7.22 12.80
C PHE A 50 -3.53 5.87 12.46
N PRO A 51 -4.04 5.12 13.45
CA PRO A 51 -4.83 3.92 13.20
C PRO A 51 -6.01 4.21 12.27
N LEU A 52 -6.31 3.32 11.33
CA LEU A 52 -7.41 3.50 10.37
C LEU A 52 -8.77 3.75 11.04
N LYS A 53 -8.99 3.21 12.24
CA LYS A 53 -10.22 3.46 13.03
C LYS A 53 -10.41 4.91 13.45
N GLU A 54 -9.35 5.71 13.46
CA GLU A 54 -9.39 7.13 13.82
C GLU A 54 -9.63 8.04 12.63
N ILE A 55 -9.58 7.48 11.40
CA ILE A 55 -9.77 8.23 10.16
C ILE A 55 -11.04 7.74 9.46
N ARG A 56 -11.90 8.68 9.07
CA ARG A 56 -13.09 8.40 8.25
C ARG A 56 -13.07 9.28 7.02
N LEU A 57 -13.16 8.67 5.85
CA LEU A 57 -13.42 9.39 4.61
C LEU A 57 -14.84 9.96 4.65
N SER A 58 -15.05 11.16 4.13
CA SER A 58 -16.32 11.87 4.27
C SER A 58 -17.02 12.17 2.95
N ASP A 59 -16.28 12.25 1.83
CA ASP A 59 -16.84 12.58 0.52
C ASP A 59 -15.86 12.23 -0.61
N GLY A 60 -16.35 12.24 -1.85
CA GLY A 60 -15.56 12.19 -3.07
C GLY A 60 -15.15 10.79 -3.54
N PRO A 61 -14.35 10.70 -4.62
CA PRO A 61 -14.08 9.46 -5.33
C PRO A 61 -13.35 8.40 -4.48
N PHE A 62 -12.64 8.80 -3.45
CA PHE A 62 -11.97 7.87 -2.54
C PHE A 62 -12.94 7.19 -1.59
N LEU A 63 -13.98 7.90 -1.10
CA LEU A 63 -15.06 7.29 -0.33
C LEU A 63 -15.87 6.32 -1.21
N ASP A 64 -16.19 6.70 -2.45
CA ASP A 64 -16.90 5.83 -3.40
C ASP A 64 -16.12 4.54 -3.65
N LEU A 65 -14.81 4.65 -3.86
CA LEU A 65 -13.94 3.48 -4.04
C LEU A 65 -13.91 2.59 -2.79
N GLN A 66 -13.84 3.19 -1.59
CA GLN A 66 -13.89 2.45 -0.32
C GLN A 66 -15.21 1.68 -0.16
N GLN A 67 -16.35 2.31 -0.49
CA GLN A 67 -17.66 1.64 -0.42
C GLN A 67 -17.75 0.46 -1.38
N LYS A 68 -17.31 0.61 -2.63
CA LYS A 68 -17.29 -0.48 -3.62
C LYS A 68 -16.36 -1.62 -3.20
N GLY A 69 -15.18 -1.30 -2.65
CA GLY A 69 -14.27 -2.30 -2.10
C GLY A 69 -14.90 -3.08 -0.93
N LYS A 70 -15.62 -2.40 -0.03
CA LYS A 70 -16.37 -3.03 1.05
C LYS A 70 -17.46 -3.95 0.53
N GLU A 71 -18.25 -3.51 -0.44
CA GLU A 71 -19.31 -4.31 -1.08
C GLU A 71 -18.72 -5.59 -1.69
N TYR A 72 -17.58 -5.51 -2.36
CA TYR A 72 -16.93 -6.68 -2.93
C TYR A 72 -16.42 -7.64 -1.86
N LEU A 73 -15.77 -7.15 -0.79
CA LEU A 73 -15.35 -8.00 0.34
C LEU A 73 -16.54 -8.72 1.00
N LEU A 74 -17.70 -8.05 1.11
CA LEU A 74 -18.93 -8.65 1.63
C LEU A 74 -19.62 -9.60 0.64
N TRP A 75 -19.41 -9.44 -0.66
CA TRP A 75 -19.92 -10.35 -1.69
C TRP A 75 -19.14 -11.68 -1.72
N LEU A 76 -17.84 -11.66 -1.45
CA LEU A 76 -17.00 -12.85 -1.45
C LEU A 76 -17.51 -13.90 -0.42
N ASN A 77 -17.55 -15.16 -0.84
CA ASN A 77 -17.88 -16.29 0.05
C ASN A 77 -16.61 -16.81 0.74
N PRO A 78 -16.50 -16.70 2.06
CA PRO A 78 -15.33 -17.21 2.80
C PRO A 78 -15.09 -18.72 2.63
N ASP A 79 -16.13 -19.52 2.49
CA ASP A 79 -15.99 -20.98 2.31
C ASP A 79 -15.36 -21.35 0.97
N SER A 80 -15.64 -20.56 -0.08
CA SER A 80 -14.97 -20.72 -1.38
C SER A 80 -13.48 -20.37 -1.31
N LEU A 81 -13.11 -19.35 -0.53
CA LEU A 81 -11.69 -18.97 -0.30
C LEU A 81 -10.96 -20.02 0.56
N LEU A 82 -11.66 -20.66 1.48
CA LEU A 82 -11.14 -21.71 2.37
C LEU A 82 -11.05 -23.09 1.69
N HIS A 83 -11.61 -23.26 0.49
CA HIS A 83 -11.75 -24.54 -0.19
C HIS A 83 -10.45 -25.37 -0.17
N PHE A 84 -9.39 -24.83 -0.72
CA PHE A 84 -8.12 -25.57 -0.84
C PHE A 84 -7.42 -25.80 0.49
N TYR A 85 -7.54 -24.88 1.45
CA TYR A 85 -6.99 -25.07 2.80
C TYR A 85 -7.63 -26.25 3.53
N ARG A 86 -8.96 -26.41 3.39
CA ARG A 86 -9.68 -27.54 3.98
C ARG A 86 -9.30 -28.85 3.31
N ILE A 87 -9.21 -28.88 1.97
CA ILE A 87 -8.80 -30.08 1.21
C ILE A 87 -7.39 -30.53 1.62
N GLU A 88 -6.40 -29.63 1.65
CA GLU A 88 -5.02 -29.96 2.04
C GLU A 88 -4.88 -30.33 3.52
N ALA A 89 -5.82 -29.95 4.36
CA ALA A 89 -5.93 -30.40 5.75
C ALA A 89 -6.65 -31.75 5.92
N GLY A 90 -7.13 -32.38 4.84
CA GLY A 90 -7.92 -33.61 4.88
C GLY A 90 -9.37 -33.40 5.34
N LEU A 91 -9.88 -32.18 5.31
CA LEU A 91 -11.26 -31.83 5.69
C LEU A 91 -12.13 -31.67 4.45
N SER A 92 -13.42 -32.01 4.56
CA SER A 92 -14.38 -31.76 3.49
C SER A 92 -14.53 -30.24 3.24
N SER A 93 -14.56 -29.84 1.97
CA SER A 93 -14.87 -28.46 1.59
C SER A 93 -16.35 -28.15 1.82
N LYS A 94 -16.66 -26.89 2.15
CA LYS A 94 -18.02 -26.39 2.38
C LYS A 94 -18.61 -25.69 1.16
N ALA A 95 -17.77 -25.26 0.21
CA ALA A 95 -18.16 -24.65 -1.06
C ALA A 95 -17.12 -24.96 -2.15
N GLY A 96 -17.50 -24.82 -3.43
CA GLY A 96 -16.55 -24.89 -4.54
C GLY A 96 -15.57 -23.71 -4.54
N PRO A 97 -14.37 -23.85 -5.16
CA PRO A 97 -13.42 -22.76 -5.28
C PRO A 97 -13.90 -21.72 -6.30
N TYR A 98 -13.34 -20.51 -6.22
CA TYR A 98 -13.48 -19.54 -7.28
C TYR A 98 -12.69 -19.97 -8.53
N ALA A 99 -13.11 -19.45 -9.70
CA ALA A 99 -12.43 -19.67 -10.97
C ALA A 99 -11.13 -18.82 -11.09
N GLY A 100 -10.60 -18.70 -12.31
CA GLY A 100 -9.37 -17.97 -12.57
C GLY A 100 -8.14 -18.61 -11.93
N TRP A 101 -7.20 -17.81 -11.47
CA TRP A 101 -5.93 -18.32 -10.95
C TRP A 101 -6.06 -19.19 -9.70
N GLU A 102 -7.16 -19.08 -8.95
CA GLU A 102 -7.41 -19.95 -7.79
C GLU A 102 -7.56 -21.43 -8.19
N SER A 103 -8.18 -21.74 -9.32
CA SER A 103 -8.51 -23.13 -9.70
C SER A 103 -8.10 -23.53 -11.10
N GLN A 104 -7.64 -22.59 -11.95
CA GLN A 104 -7.28 -22.84 -13.33
C GLN A 104 -5.79 -22.68 -13.55
N ASP A 105 -5.19 -23.59 -14.33
CA ASP A 105 -3.84 -23.44 -14.81
C ASP A 105 -3.81 -22.48 -16.00
N VAL A 106 -3.13 -21.35 -15.85
CA VAL A 106 -3.04 -20.30 -16.86
C VAL A 106 -1.65 -20.29 -17.52
N TRP A 107 -0.62 -20.79 -16.82
CA TRP A 107 0.78 -20.69 -17.24
C TRP A 107 1.51 -22.03 -17.36
N GLY A 108 0.84 -23.16 -17.19
CA GLY A 108 1.48 -24.48 -17.12
C GLY A 108 2.16 -24.77 -15.78
N ALA A 109 1.96 -23.92 -14.78
CA ALA A 109 2.51 -24.06 -13.42
C ALA A 109 1.45 -24.56 -12.41
N GLY A 110 0.28 -24.95 -12.89
CA GLY A 110 -0.89 -25.21 -12.06
C GLY A 110 -1.54 -23.93 -11.53
N PRO A 111 -2.67 -24.04 -10.83
CA PRO A 111 -3.36 -22.89 -10.25
C PRO A 111 -2.66 -22.35 -9.00
N LEU A 112 -2.84 -21.05 -8.73
CA LEU A 112 -2.34 -20.36 -7.54
C LEU A 112 -3.28 -20.59 -6.33
N ARG A 113 -3.47 -21.83 -5.93
CA ARG A 113 -4.47 -22.27 -4.94
C ARG A 113 -4.29 -21.62 -3.58
N GLY A 114 -5.33 -20.97 -3.09
CA GLY A 114 -5.32 -20.30 -1.79
C GLY A 114 -4.60 -18.95 -1.79
N GLY A 115 -4.24 -18.39 -2.95
CA GLY A 115 -3.52 -17.12 -3.06
C GLY A 115 -4.31 -15.93 -2.55
N PHE A 116 -5.61 -15.98 -2.68
CA PHE A 116 -6.49 -14.85 -2.37
C PHE A 116 -6.80 -14.70 -0.86
N LEU A 117 -6.80 -15.79 -0.10
CA LEU A 117 -7.26 -15.77 1.29
C LEU A 117 -6.39 -14.89 2.20
N GLY A 118 -5.07 -14.87 2.01
CA GLY A 118 -4.18 -14.00 2.78
C GLY A 118 -4.49 -12.51 2.57
N PHE A 119 -4.74 -12.11 1.33
CA PHE A 119 -5.19 -10.74 1.00
C PHE A 119 -6.60 -10.44 1.50
N TYR A 120 -7.49 -11.41 1.49
CA TYR A 120 -8.82 -11.25 2.07
C TYR A 120 -8.74 -10.95 3.57
N LEU A 121 -7.90 -11.67 4.32
CA LEU A 121 -7.68 -11.43 5.75
C LEU A 121 -7.16 -10.01 6.01
N SER A 122 -6.13 -9.56 5.30
CA SER A 122 -5.58 -8.21 5.47
C SER A 122 -6.58 -7.13 5.08
N SER A 123 -7.27 -7.31 3.95
CA SER A 123 -8.25 -6.34 3.44
C SER A 123 -9.48 -6.22 4.34
N VAL A 124 -10.03 -7.34 4.81
CA VAL A 124 -11.17 -7.33 5.75
C VAL A 124 -10.79 -6.67 7.06
N SER A 125 -9.56 -6.93 7.57
CA SER A 125 -9.05 -6.31 8.78
C SER A 125 -8.96 -4.79 8.65
N MET A 126 -8.33 -4.29 7.58
CA MET A 126 -8.20 -2.86 7.31
C MET A 126 -9.56 -2.21 7.01
N MET A 127 -10.44 -2.88 6.24
CA MET A 127 -11.76 -2.35 5.90
C MET A 127 -12.65 -2.24 7.15
N TYR A 128 -12.59 -3.21 8.05
CA TYR A 128 -13.28 -3.11 9.35
C TYR A 128 -12.79 -1.90 10.14
N GLN A 129 -11.48 -1.67 10.21
CA GLN A 129 -10.92 -0.50 10.90
C GLN A 129 -11.37 0.82 10.23
N SER A 130 -11.35 0.87 8.92
CA SER A 130 -11.72 2.07 8.15
C SER A 130 -13.21 2.39 8.20
N THR A 131 -14.10 1.40 8.37
CA THR A 131 -15.56 1.59 8.27
C THR A 131 -16.33 1.28 9.56
N GLY A 132 -15.80 0.44 10.43
CA GLY A 132 -16.49 -0.06 11.62
C GLY A 132 -17.57 -1.13 11.34
N ASP A 133 -17.64 -1.66 10.11
CA ASP A 133 -18.67 -2.63 9.71
C ASP A 133 -18.49 -3.97 10.42
N ARG A 134 -19.44 -4.31 11.30
CA ARG A 134 -19.38 -5.51 12.15
C ARG A 134 -19.48 -6.83 11.40
N GLU A 135 -20.06 -6.84 10.21
CA GLU A 135 -20.15 -8.05 9.38
C GLU A 135 -18.75 -8.47 8.89
N LEU A 136 -17.88 -7.51 8.55
CA LEU A 136 -16.50 -7.78 8.22
C LEU A 136 -15.76 -8.47 9.39
N LEU A 137 -15.93 -7.96 10.61
CA LEU A 137 -15.34 -8.57 11.80
C LEU A 137 -15.87 -9.99 12.06
N ARG A 138 -17.18 -10.22 11.85
CA ARG A 138 -17.81 -11.55 11.98
C ARG A 138 -17.19 -12.55 10.99
N ARG A 139 -17.00 -12.13 9.74
CA ARG A 139 -16.37 -12.96 8.69
C ARG A 139 -14.91 -13.25 9.00
N LEU A 140 -14.17 -12.26 9.47
CA LEU A 140 -12.78 -12.44 9.87
C LEU A 140 -12.63 -13.49 10.98
N LYS A 141 -13.45 -13.41 12.04
CA LYS A 141 -13.48 -14.41 13.12
C LYS A 141 -13.86 -15.80 12.60
N TYR A 142 -14.80 -15.89 11.67
CA TYR A 142 -15.17 -17.16 11.03
C TYR A 142 -13.98 -17.78 10.29
N VAL A 143 -13.29 -16.99 9.44
CA VAL A 143 -12.14 -17.48 8.68
C VAL A 143 -11.01 -17.93 9.61
N LEU A 144 -10.70 -17.17 10.66
CA LEU A 144 -9.69 -17.58 11.65
C LEU A 144 -10.03 -18.88 12.34
N LYS A 145 -11.29 -19.10 12.70
CA LYS A 145 -11.76 -20.37 13.27
C LYS A 145 -11.53 -21.54 12.30
N GLU A 146 -11.86 -21.37 11.03
CA GLU A 146 -11.67 -22.40 10.00
C GLU A 146 -10.18 -22.67 9.72
N LEU A 147 -9.34 -21.65 9.65
CA LEU A 147 -7.89 -21.80 9.50
C LEU A 147 -7.25 -22.53 10.68
N LYS A 148 -7.71 -22.23 11.90
CA LYS A 148 -7.29 -22.96 13.11
C LYS A 148 -7.62 -24.45 13.00
N LEU A 149 -8.85 -24.79 12.58
CA LEU A 149 -9.29 -26.18 12.36
C LEU A 149 -8.41 -26.88 11.30
N CYS A 150 -8.11 -26.20 10.19
CA CYS A 150 -7.24 -26.75 9.15
C CYS A 150 -5.83 -27.02 9.68
N GLN A 151 -5.25 -26.10 10.45
CA GLN A 151 -3.91 -26.26 11.00
C GLN A 151 -3.85 -27.36 12.07
N GLU A 152 -4.88 -27.47 12.90
CA GLU A 152 -4.99 -28.51 13.94
C GLU A 152 -5.18 -29.92 13.34
N ALA A 153 -5.96 -30.04 12.25
CA ALA A 153 -6.13 -31.30 11.53
C ALA A 153 -4.80 -31.81 10.93
N GLY A 154 -3.98 -30.89 10.42
CA GLY A 154 -2.64 -31.21 9.87
C GLY A 154 -1.59 -31.57 10.92
N LYS A 155 -1.75 -31.14 12.18
CA LYS A 155 -0.91 -31.42 13.37
C LYS A 155 0.53 -30.87 13.36
N ASP A 156 1.04 -30.40 12.20
CA ASP A 156 2.45 -30.00 12.00
C ASP A 156 2.67 -28.49 11.90
N GLY A 157 1.61 -27.67 11.84
CA GLY A 157 1.70 -26.22 11.68
C GLY A 157 1.53 -25.74 10.23
N PHE A 158 1.62 -26.62 9.25
CA PHE A 158 1.39 -26.29 7.83
C PHE A 158 -0.02 -25.73 7.58
N LEU A 159 -0.09 -24.66 6.79
CA LEU A 159 -1.36 -24.01 6.49
C LEU A 159 -1.31 -23.34 5.11
N LEU A 160 -1.43 -24.11 4.04
CA LEU A 160 -1.47 -23.62 2.65
C LEU A 160 -2.52 -24.40 1.84
N GLY A 161 -3.02 -23.78 0.75
CA GLY A 161 -3.89 -24.42 -0.22
C GLY A 161 -3.16 -25.13 -1.37
N VAL A 162 -1.84 -25.17 -1.35
CA VAL A 162 -1.00 -25.75 -2.43
C VAL A 162 -1.19 -27.27 -2.44
N LYS A 163 -1.60 -27.82 -3.57
CA LYS A 163 -1.77 -29.29 -3.73
C LYS A 163 -0.47 -30.04 -3.42
N GLY A 164 -0.52 -30.96 -2.45
CA GLY A 164 0.66 -31.71 -2.03
C GLY A 164 1.77 -30.84 -1.45
N GLY A 165 1.42 -29.67 -0.89
CA GLY A 165 2.40 -28.68 -0.42
C GLY A 165 3.38 -29.22 0.63
N ARG A 166 2.97 -30.16 1.49
CA ARG A 166 3.88 -30.82 2.44
C ARG A 166 4.98 -31.61 1.74
N GLU A 167 4.65 -32.34 0.68
CA GLU A 167 5.63 -33.12 -0.11
C GLU A 167 6.57 -32.18 -0.86
N LEU A 168 6.02 -31.15 -1.53
CA LEU A 168 6.78 -30.12 -2.21
C LEU A 168 7.87 -29.53 -1.28
N PHE A 169 7.50 -29.10 -0.08
CA PHE A 169 8.46 -28.49 0.85
C PHE A 169 9.39 -29.50 1.50
N ARG A 170 9.02 -30.77 1.58
CA ARG A 170 9.92 -31.86 2.01
C ARG A 170 11.02 -32.11 0.96
N GLU A 171 10.68 -32.06 -0.33
CA GLU A 171 11.67 -32.09 -1.41
C GLU A 171 12.60 -30.89 -1.35
N VAL A 172 12.05 -29.66 -1.22
CA VAL A 172 12.84 -28.44 -1.05
C VAL A 172 13.80 -28.56 0.13
N ALA A 173 13.32 -29.01 1.31
CA ALA A 173 14.12 -29.20 2.52
C ALA A 173 15.23 -30.25 2.35
N SER A 174 15.09 -31.21 1.41
CA SER A 174 16.15 -32.15 1.05
C SER A 174 17.23 -31.57 0.14
N GLY A 175 17.13 -30.27 -0.21
CA GLY A 175 18.05 -29.59 -1.13
C GLY A 175 17.72 -29.79 -2.62
N LYS A 176 16.62 -30.48 -2.94
CA LYS A 176 16.16 -30.64 -4.34
C LYS A 176 15.34 -29.41 -4.73
N ILE A 177 16.01 -28.36 -5.19
CA ILE A 177 15.40 -27.09 -5.52
C ILE A 177 15.55 -26.82 -7.02
N LYS A 178 14.41 -26.75 -7.72
CA LYS A 178 14.32 -26.33 -9.12
C LYS A 178 13.45 -25.07 -9.16
N THR A 179 14.04 -23.92 -9.41
CA THR A 179 13.36 -22.63 -9.39
C THR A 179 13.47 -21.90 -10.70
N ASN A 180 12.41 -21.23 -11.03
CA ASN A 180 12.36 -20.10 -11.95
C ASN A 180 11.34 -19.09 -11.39
N ASN A 181 11.23 -17.93 -11.97
CA ASN A 181 10.08 -17.09 -11.74
C ASN A 181 9.02 -17.48 -12.81
N PRO A 182 7.86 -18.14 -12.43
CA PRO A 182 7.22 -18.08 -11.12
C PRO A 182 7.17 -19.39 -10.30
N THR A 183 7.99 -20.41 -10.53
CA THR A 183 7.77 -21.73 -9.92
C THR A 183 8.90 -22.23 -8.99
N VAL A 184 8.52 -23.05 -8.01
CA VAL A 184 9.41 -23.93 -7.21
C VAL A 184 8.96 -25.36 -7.43
N ASN A 185 9.84 -26.25 -7.94
CA ASN A 185 9.56 -27.66 -8.21
C ASN A 185 8.24 -27.89 -8.97
N GLY A 186 7.90 -26.96 -9.88
CA GLY A 186 6.67 -27.00 -10.67
C GLY A 186 5.42 -26.43 -9.99
N ALA A 187 5.48 -26.03 -8.74
CA ALA A 187 4.38 -25.35 -8.07
C ALA A 187 4.51 -23.83 -8.19
N TRP A 188 3.40 -23.15 -8.47
CA TRP A 188 3.36 -21.70 -8.64
C TRP A 188 3.51 -20.96 -7.32
N ALA A 189 4.58 -20.19 -7.20
CA ALA A 189 4.90 -19.23 -6.13
C ALA A 189 4.56 -19.68 -4.68
N PRO A 190 4.96 -20.88 -4.23
CA PRO A 190 4.50 -21.42 -2.94
C PRO A 190 5.01 -20.60 -1.74
N VAL A 191 6.18 -19.96 -1.83
CA VAL A 191 6.71 -19.08 -0.76
C VAL A 191 5.94 -17.76 -0.69
N TYR A 192 5.47 -17.25 -1.84
CA TYR A 192 4.57 -16.09 -1.88
C TYR A 192 3.25 -16.36 -1.13
N LEU A 193 2.69 -17.58 -1.26
CA LEU A 193 1.47 -17.96 -0.54
C LEU A 193 1.69 -17.98 0.97
N ILE A 194 2.86 -18.46 1.45
CA ILE A 194 3.25 -18.34 2.86
C ILE A 194 3.28 -16.86 3.28
N ASN A 195 3.99 -16.02 2.54
CA ASN A 195 4.07 -14.59 2.82
C ASN A 195 2.69 -13.95 2.98
N LYS A 196 1.78 -14.19 2.03
CA LYS A 196 0.45 -13.55 2.06
C LYS A 196 -0.40 -14.03 3.23
N MET A 197 -0.32 -15.31 3.58
CA MET A 197 -1.00 -15.84 4.76
C MET A 197 -0.44 -15.24 6.06
N LEU A 198 0.89 -15.14 6.18
CA LEU A 198 1.51 -14.51 7.35
C LEU A 198 1.10 -13.03 7.50
N LEU A 199 1.13 -12.24 6.41
CA LEU A 199 0.69 -10.85 6.43
C LEU A 199 -0.81 -10.72 6.77
N GLY A 200 -1.66 -11.58 6.23
CA GLY A 200 -3.09 -11.58 6.51
C GLY A 200 -3.41 -11.88 7.99
N LEU A 201 -2.74 -12.88 8.56
CA LEU A 201 -2.87 -13.23 9.98
C LEU A 201 -2.31 -12.13 10.90
N SER A 202 -1.16 -11.54 10.52
CA SER A 202 -0.59 -10.39 11.23
C SER A 202 -1.55 -9.19 11.24
N ALA A 203 -2.19 -8.90 10.10
CA ALA A 203 -3.19 -7.83 10.03
C ALA A 203 -4.41 -8.11 10.92
N ALA A 204 -4.91 -9.33 10.96
CA ALA A 204 -6.03 -9.71 11.84
C ALA A 204 -5.68 -9.50 13.32
N TYR A 205 -4.47 -9.84 13.71
CA TYR A 205 -3.99 -9.64 15.07
C TYR A 205 -3.76 -8.15 15.40
N THR A 206 -2.99 -7.45 14.56
CA THR A 206 -2.54 -6.07 14.85
C THR A 206 -3.61 -5.02 14.64
N GLN A 207 -4.46 -5.18 13.60
CA GLN A 207 -5.50 -4.22 13.27
C GLN A 207 -6.79 -4.47 14.06
N CYS A 208 -7.17 -5.73 14.28
CA CYS A 208 -8.47 -6.07 14.87
C CYS A 208 -8.38 -6.63 16.29
N ASP A 209 -7.19 -6.73 16.87
CA ASP A 209 -6.93 -7.29 18.21
C ASP A 209 -7.47 -8.73 18.38
N LEU A 210 -7.48 -9.51 17.29
CA LEU A 210 -7.93 -10.91 17.30
C LEU A 210 -6.81 -11.82 17.77
N LYS A 211 -6.76 -12.08 19.07
CA LYS A 211 -5.69 -12.84 19.73
C LYS A 211 -5.50 -14.25 19.17
N GLU A 212 -6.57 -14.86 18.66
CA GLU A 212 -6.55 -16.17 18.02
C GLU A 212 -5.73 -16.24 16.73
N ALA A 213 -5.46 -15.11 16.07
CA ALA A 213 -4.64 -15.08 14.86
C ALA A 213 -3.15 -15.34 15.15
N LEU A 214 -2.63 -14.88 16.29
CA LEU A 214 -1.21 -14.98 16.62
C LEU A 214 -0.71 -16.43 16.73
N PRO A 215 -1.38 -17.37 17.43
CA PRO A 215 -0.94 -18.78 17.46
C PRO A 215 -0.92 -19.43 16.07
N ILE A 216 -1.88 -19.10 15.18
CA ILE A 216 -1.93 -19.64 13.82
C ILE A 216 -0.74 -19.10 13.02
N LEU A 217 -0.49 -17.80 13.10
CA LEU A 217 0.64 -17.12 12.49
C LEU A 217 1.97 -17.72 12.90
N VAL A 218 2.20 -17.84 14.21
CA VAL A 218 3.46 -18.34 14.77
C VAL A 218 3.72 -19.79 14.36
N ARG A 219 2.69 -20.67 14.39
CA ARG A 219 2.86 -22.06 13.97
C ARG A 219 3.22 -22.21 12.50
N LEU A 220 2.61 -21.39 11.61
CA LEU A 220 2.95 -21.43 10.19
C LEU A 220 4.38 -20.93 9.95
N ALA A 221 4.76 -19.80 10.57
CA ALA A 221 6.11 -19.26 10.44
C ALA A 221 7.17 -20.21 11.01
N ASP A 222 6.89 -20.82 12.16
CA ASP A 222 7.78 -21.80 12.80
C ASP A 222 7.92 -23.08 11.96
N TRP A 223 6.80 -23.56 11.38
CA TRP A 223 6.82 -24.70 10.48
C TRP A 223 7.74 -24.46 9.28
N PHE A 224 7.58 -23.34 8.56
CA PHE A 224 8.43 -23.07 7.40
C PHE A 224 9.89 -22.82 7.83
N GLY A 225 10.12 -22.13 8.94
CA GLY A 225 11.46 -21.90 9.49
C GLY A 225 12.17 -23.22 9.85
N SER A 226 11.55 -24.04 10.72
CA SER A 226 12.20 -25.23 11.28
C SER A 226 12.20 -26.45 10.35
N GLN A 227 11.13 -26.62 9.54
CA GLN A 227 11.00 -27.78 8.67
C GLN A 227 11.64 -27.58 7.30
N VAL A 228 11.84 -26.31 6.87
CA VAL A 228 12.40 -26.00 5.55
C VAL A 228 13.69 -25.18 5.67
N LEU A 229 13.64 -23.97 6.22
CA LEU A 229 14.80 -23.06 6.19
C LEU A 229 16.00 -23.59 6.97
N ASP A 230 15.79 -24.24 8.13
CA ASP A 230 16.87 -24.82 8.94
C ASP A 230 17.53 -26.06 8.29
N LYS A 231 16.92 -26.63 7.27
CA LYS A 231 17.47 -27.75 6.51
C LYS A 231 18.32 -27.32 5.30
N LEU A 232 18.25 -26.04 4.93
CA LEU A 232 18.91 -25.49 3.76
C LEU A 232 20.15 -24.68 4.13
N THR A 233 21.14 -24.67 3.24
CA THR A 233 22.23 -23.67 3.29
C THR A 233 21.73 -22.29 2.90
N ASP A 234 22.52 -21.24 3.17
CA ASP A 234 22.16 -19.88 2.74
C ASP A 234 22.09 -19.78 1.22
N GLU A 235 22.96 -20.48 0.47
CA GLU A 235 22.95 -20.53 -1.00
C GLU A 235 21.70 -21.21 -1.55
N GLN A 236 21.24 -22.29 -0.91
CA GLN A 236 20.00 -22.97 -1.27
C GLN A 236 18.77 -22.09 -0.99
N ILE A 237 18.79 -21.29 0.07
CA ILE A 237 17.73 -20.29 0.32
C ILE A 237 17.77 -19.22 -0.77
N GLN A 238 18.94 -18.70 -1.14
CA GLN A 238 19.03 -17.73 -2.25
C GLN A 238 18.53 -18.31 -3.57
N GLN A 239 18.77 -19.61 -3.83
CA GLN A 239 18.18 -20.32 -4.98
C GLN A 239 16.65 -20.38 -4.87
N LEU A 240 16.09 -20.67 -3.71
CA LEU A 240 14.64 -20.66 -3.46
C LEU A 240 14.03 -19.29 -3.73
N LEU A 241 14.74 -18.21 -3.39
CA LEU A 241 14.30 -16.82 -3.57
C LEU A 241 14.32 -16.31 -5.02
N ILE A 242 14.80 -17.10 -5.99
CA ILE A 242 14.65 -16.79 -7.43
C ILE A 242 13.17 -16.78 -7.82
N CYS A 243 12.36 -17.66 -7.24
CA CYS A 243 10.91 -17.66 -7.41
C CYS A 243 10.29 -16.47 -6.67
N GLU A 244 9.21 -15.94 -7.22
CA GLU A 244 8.42 -14.90 -6.56
C GLU A 244 8.04 -15.31 -5.13
N HIS A 245 8.38 -14.47 -4.16
CA HIS A 245 8.19 -14.74 -2.74
C HIS A 245 7.59 -13.56 -1.94
N GLY A 246 7.18 -12.50 -2.67
CA GLY A 246 6.63 -11.29 -2.05
C GLY A 246 7.62 -10.64 -1.08
N SER A 247 7.13 -10.20 0.06
CA SER A 247 7.91 -9.66 1.17
C SER A 247 8.06 -10.70 2.31
N ILE A 248 8.48 -11.92 2.02
CA ILE A 248 8.60 -12.98 3.04
C ILE A 248 9.56 -12.58 4.19
N ASN A 249 10.61 -11.84 3.87
CA ASN A 249 11.51 -11.25 4.85
C ASN A 249 10.79 -10.28 5.80
N GLU A 250 9.88 -9.42 5.29
CA GLU A 250 9.01 -8.54 6.10
C GLU A 250 8.16 -9.36 7.07
N SER A 251 7.50 -10.42 6.56
CA SER A 251 6.64 -11.27 7.38
C SER A 251 7.37 -11.86 8.58
N TYR A 252 8.61 -12.31 8.38
CA TYR A 252 9.41 -12.88 9.47
C TYR A 252 9.87 -11.84 10.48
N VAL A 253 10.20 -10.62 10.04
CA VAL A 253 10.45 -9.50 10.96
C VAL A 253 9.19 -9.14 11.74
N GLU A 254 8.01 -9.20 11.12
CA GLU A 254 6.73 -8.98 11.84
C GLU A 254 6.47 -10.04 12.91
N VAL A 255 6.71 -11.30 12.60
CA VAL A 255 6.58 -12.37 13.62
C VAL A 255 7.56 -12.14 14.77
N TYR A 256 8.80 -11.71 14.49
CA TYR A 256 9.74 -11.30 15.51
C TYR A 256 9.21 -10.12 16.36
N GLU A 257 8.71 -9.08 15.71
CA GLU A 257 8.12 -7.91 16.38
C GLU A 257 7.00 -8.30 17.34
N LEU A 258 6.12 -9.23 16.91
CA LEU A 258 4.96 -9.66 17.68
C LEU A 258 5.31 -10.63 18.84
N THR A 259 6.41 -11.39 18.72
CA THR A 259 6.73 -12.47 19.66
C THR A 259 7.99 -12.23 20.50
N GLY A 260 8.89 -11.36 20.04
CA GLY A 260 10.23 -11.18 20.62
C GLY A 260 11.18 -12.38 20.42
N GLN A 261 10.79 -13.41 19.66
CA GLN A 261 11.57 -14.62 19.50
C GLN A 261 12.62 -14.45 18.40
N LYS A 262 13.89 -14.38 18.78
CA LYS A 262 15.03 -14.06 17.91
C LYS A 262 15.14 -14.96 16.67
N ARG A 263 14.74 -16.24 16.75
CA ARG A 263 14.78 -17.17 15.62
C ARG A 263 14.07 -16.63 14.36
N PHE A 264 12.97 -15.88 14.53
CA PHE A 264 12.26 -15.29 13.39
C PHE A 264 13.07 -14.19 12.71
N LEU A 265 13.81 -13.39 13.48
CA LEU A 265 14.73 -12.40 12.93
C LEU A 265 15.94 -13.06 12.24
N ASP A 266 16.44 -14.17 12.78
CA ASP A 266 17.52 -14.95 12.19
C ASP A 266 17.08 -15.58 10.85
N TRP A 267 15.86 -16.11 10.75
CA TRP A 267 15.29 -16.57 9.48
C TRP A 267 15.05 -15.40 8.51
N ALA A 268 14.55 -14.25 8.98
CA ALA A 268 14.39 -13.04 8.15
C ALA A 268 15.72 -12.62 7.51
N ARG A 269 16.84 -12.69 8.26
CA ARG A 269 18.18 -12.41 7.73
C ARG A 269 18.52 -13.28 6.52
N ARG A 270 18.23 -14.57 6.59
CA ARG A 270 18.50 -15.55 5.53
C ARG A 270 17.59 -15.36 4.31
N LEU A 271 16.39 -14.82 4.53
CA LEU A 271 15.37 -14.53 3.50
C LEU A 271 15.57 -13.17 2.81
N ASN A 272 16.61 -12.41 3.15
CA ASN A 272 16.96 -11.20 2.41
C ASN A 272 17.67 -11.56 1.09
N ASP A 273 17.04 -11.25 -0.03
CA ASP A 273 17.55 -11.53 -1.38
C ASP A 273 18.80 -10.72 -1.70
N ARG A 274 19.95 -11.39 -1.74
CA ARG A 274 21.27 -10.78 -1.97
C ARG A 274 21.41 -10.18 -3.37
N ALA A 275 20.73 -10.76 -4.37
CA ALA A 275 20.79 -10.24 -5.74
C ALA A 275 20.21 -8.83 -5.86
N MET A 276 19.31 -8.44 -4.95
CA MET A 276 18.69 -7.13 -4.92
C MET A 276 19.36 -6.17 -3.93
N TRP A 277 19.44 -6.53 -2.63
CA TRP A 277 19.86 -5.55 -1.65
C TRP A 277 21.35 -5.17 -1.78
N VAL A 278 22.24 -6.08 -2.19
CA VAL A 278 23.69 -5.79 -2.27
C VAL A 278 23.98 -4.69 -3.29
N PRO A 279 23.66 -4.85 -4.60
CA PRO A 279 23.97 -3.80 -5.57
C PRO A 279 23.21 -2.50 -5.31
N LEU A 280 21.97 -2.58 -4.83
CA LEU A 280 21.16 -1.39 -4.57
C LEU A 280 21.61 -0.63 -3.31
N SER A 281 22.20 -1.30 -2.32
CA SER A 281 22.85 -0.60 -1.19
C SER A 281 24.04 0.26 -1.63
N GLU A 282 24.68 -0.11 -2.75
CA GLU A 282 25.76 0.62 -3.40
C GLU A 282 25.28 1.67 -4.43
N GLY A 283 23.95 1.83 -4.59
CA GLY A 283 23.35 2.78 -5.54
C GLY A 283 23.36 2.34 -7.00
N LYS A 284 23.62 1.05 -7.29
CA LYS A 284 23.65 0.52 -8.65
C LYS A 284 22.24 0.21 -9.14
N ASP A 285 21.86 0.77 -10.30
CA ASP A 285 20.62 0.40 -10.98
C ASP A 285 20.80 -0.93 -11.73
N VAL A 286 20.23 -1.99 -11.17
CA VAL A 286 20.28 -3.35 -11.71
C VAL A 286 18.90 -3.85 -12.14
N LEU A 287 17.91 -2.95 -12.25
CA LEU A 287 16.49 -3.33 -12.38
C LEU A 287 16.10 -3.77 -13.80
N PHE A 288 16.85 -3.39 -14.83
CA PHE A 288 16.52 -3.70 -16.21
C PHE A 288 16.25 -5.19 -16.43
N GLY A 289 15.09 -5.50 -17.00
CA GLY A 289 14.66 -6.87 -17.32
C GLY A 289 14.09 -7.68 -16.16
N TRP A 290 14.15 -7.17 -14.91
CA TRP A 290 13.55 -7.87 -13.78
C TRP A 290 12.03 -7.69 -13.73
N HIS A 291 11.35 -8.73 -13.31
CA HIS A 291 9.91 -8.70 -13.04
C HIS A 291 9.65 -7.78 -11.84
N ALA A 292 8.98 -6.66 -12.07
CA ALA A 292 8.90 -5.56 -11.10
C ALA A 292 8.18 -5.96 -9.81
N ASN A 293 7.00 -6.61 -9.93
CA ASN A 293 6.23 -7.02 -8.75
C ASN A 293 6.94 -8.05 -7.87
N THR A 294 7.82 -8.87 -8.46
CA THR A 294 8.68 -9.79 -7.69
C THR A 294 9.71 -9.02 -6.84
N GLN A 295 10.19 -7.87 -7.32
CA GLN A 295 11.27 -7.14 -6.62
C GLN A 295 10.74 -6.14 -5.60
N ILE A 296 9.75 -5.31 -5.96
CA ILE A 296 9.29 -4.17 -5.14
C ILE A 296 8.97 -4.55 -3.68
N PRO A 297 8.22 -5.63 -3.39
CA PRO A 297 7.84 -5.97 -2.01
C PRO A 297 9.02 -6.26 -1.08
N LYS A 298 10.16 -6.75 -1.62
CA LYS A 298 11.36 -7.10 -0.84
C LYS A 298 11.91 -5.90 -0.07
N PHE A 299 11.79 -4.70 -0.65
CA PHE A 299 12.36 -3.46 -0.09
C PHE A 299 11.60 -2.95 1.14
N THR A 300 10.30 -3.22 1.24
CA THR A 300 9.56 -3.01 2.49
C THR A 300 10.14 -3.90 3.60
N GLY A 301 10.47 -5.16 3.28
CA GLY A 301 11.11 -6.08 4.20
C GLY A 301 12.54 -5.66 4.57
N PHE A 302 13.34 -5.16 3.62
CA PHE A 302 14.68 -4.62 3.92
C PHE A 302 14.61 -3.43 4.86
N HIS A 303 13.71 -2.47 4.60
CA HIS A 303 13.50 -1.35 5.50
C HIS A 303 13.08 -1.84 6.90
N LYS A 304 12.13 -2.77 7.00
CA LYS A 304 11.68 -3.31 8.27
C LYS A 304 12.79 -4.06 9.01
N TYR A 305 13.63 -4.82 8.30
CA TYR A 305 14.79 -5.49 8.88
C TYR A 305 15.80 -4.48 9.45
N TYR A 306 16.08 -3.37 8.73
CA TYR A 306 16.88 -2.27 9.26
C TYR A 306 16.33 -1.71 10.57
N MET A 307 15.02 -1.51 10.68
CA MET A 307 14.38 -0.95 11.89
C MET A 307 14.69 -1.73 13.16
N PHE A 308 14.89 -3.05 13.05
CA PHE A 308 15.17 -3.93 14.18
C PHE A 308 16.65 -4.27 14.36
N THR A 309 17.48 -4.11 13.34
CA THR A 309 18.90 -4.48 13.38
C THR A 309 19.86 -3.28 13.39
N GLY A 310 19.40 -2.12 12.90
CA GLY A 310 20.25 -0.95 12.69
C GLY A 310 21.20 -1.08 11.49
N ASP A 311 21.15 -2.17 10.71
CA ASP A 311 22.02 -2.37 9.56
C ASP A 311 21.66 -1.43 8.40
N ARG A 312 22.47 -0.38 8.25
CA ARG A 312 22.22 0.70 7.29
C ARG A 312 22.27 0.28 5.83
N ALA A 313 22.90 -0.84 5.49
CA ALA A 313 22.94 -1.32 4.11
C ALA A 313 21.52 -1.61 3.58
N PHE A 314 20.65 -2.15 4.43
CA PHE A 314 19.24 -2.42 4.07
C PHE A 314 18.41 -1.14 3.92
N LEU A 315 18.65 -0.12 4.74
CA LEU A 315 18.01 1.20 4.55
C LEU A 315 18.46 1.84 3.24
N LEU A 316 19.77 1.80 2.95
CA LEU A 316 20.32 2.34 1.71
C LEU A 316 19.75 1.61 0.50
N ALA A 317 19.66 0.27 0.53
CA ALA A 317 19.06 -0.51 -0.54
C ALA A 317 17.60 -0.09 -0.80
N ALA A 318 16.78 0.05 0.24
CA ALA A 318 15.38 0.46 0.13
C ALA A 318 15.24 1.90 -0.40
N THR A 319 16.06 2.83 0.09
CA THR A 319 16.03 4.24 -0.33
C THR A 319 16.52 4.41 -1.77
N ASN A 320 17.62 3.76 -2.15
CA ASN A 320 18.16 3.83 -3.50
C ASN A 320 17.21 3.19 -4.50
N PHE A 321 16.61 2.04 -4.17
CA PHE A 321 15.59 1.42 -5.01
C PHE A 321 14.42 2.38 -5.28
N TRP A 322 13.87 2.99 -4.23
CA TRP A 322 12.77 3.95 -4.36
C TRP A 322 13.14 5.13 -5.25
N ASN A 323 14.33 5.71 -5.05
CA ASN A 323 14.84 6.82 -5.87
C ASN A 323 15.03 6.41 -7.33
N ILE A 324 15.63 5.26 -7.58
CA ILE A 324 15.87 4.72 -8.94
C ILE A 324 14.54 4.50 -9.65
N VAL A 325 13.57 3.83 -9.01
CA VAL A 325 12.26 3.60 -9.62
C VAL A 325 11.55 4.92 -9.92
N LYS A 326 11.53 5.85 -8.97
CA LYS A 326 10.91 7.18 -9.17
C LYS A 326 11.54 7.93 -10.35
N GLN A 327 12.86 7.93 -10.46
CA GLN A 327 13.59 8.76 -11.44
C GLN A 327 13.68 8.13 -12.83
N ASN A 328 13.80 6.78 -12.89
CA ASN A 328 14.16 6.09 -14.12
C ASN A 328 13.06 5.18 -14.68
N HIS A 329 12.08 4.79 -13.88
CA HIS A 329 11.12 3.75 -14.28
C HIS A 329 9.65 4.13 -14.09
N THR A 330 9.35 5.38 -13.70
CA THR A 330 7.98 5.82 -13.38
C THR A 330 7.35 6.56 -14.55
N TRP A 331 6.14 6.13 -14.90
CA TRP A 331 5.23 6.84 -15.81
C TRP A 331 4.64 8.09 -15.14
N VAL A 332 4.20 9.04 -15.90
CA VAL A 332 3.61 10.31 -15.39
C VAL A 332 2.45 10.08 -14.40
N ILE A 333 1.69 9.00 -14.57
CA ILE A 333 0.61 8.62 -13.64
C ILE A 333 1.09 8.01 -12.32
N GLY A 334 2.41 7.86 -12.12
CA GLY A 334 3.02 7.29 -10.92
C GLY A 334 3.24 5.78 -10.96
N GLY A 335 2.69 5.07 -11.93
CA GLY A 335 2.93 3.64 -12.13
C GLY A 335 4.31 3.36 -12.75
N ASN A 336 4.78 2.12 -12.67
CA ASN A 336 6.07 1.69 -13.23
C ASN A 336 5.94 0.38 -14.00
N SER A 337 6.96 0.01 -14.78
CA SER A 337 7.02 -1.19 -15.63
C SER A 337 6.14 -1.16 -16.89
N THR A 338 6.32 -2.15 -17.74
CA THR A 338 5.42 -2.50 -18.84
C THR A 338 5.47 -4.01 -19.03
N GLY A 339 4.30 -4.67 -19.10
CA GLY A 339 4.25 -6.12 -19.17
C GLY A 339 5.01 -6.77 -18.01
N GLU A 340 4.80 -6.27 -16.79
CA GLU A 340 5.36 -6.73 -15.52
C GLU A 340 6.87 -6.47 -15.31
N HIS A 341 7.62 -6.00 -16.31
CA HIS A 341 9.08 -5.90 -16.23
C HIS A 341 9.59 -4.46 -16.24
N PHE A 342 10.65 -4.20 -15.49
CA PHE A 342 11.40 -2.97 -15.59
C PHE A 342 12.13 -2.91 -16.93
N PHE A 343 12.15 -1.72 -17.53
CA PHE A 343 12.80 -1.46 -18.80
C PHE A 343 13.72 -0.23 -18.70
N SER A 344 14.61 -0.07 -19.67
CA SER A 344 15.55 1.05 -19.68
C SER A 344 14.83 2.39 -19.83
N LYS A 345 15.34 3.41 -19.16
CA LYS A 345 14.87 4.80 -19.31
C LYS A 345 14.76 5.27 -20.77
N LYS A 346 15.58 4.71 -21.67
CA LYS A 346 15.56 5.04 -23.10
C LYS A 346 14.42 4.39 -23.88
N GLU A 347 13.73 3.42 -23.30
CA GLU A 347 12.68 2.64 -23.98
C GLU A 347 11.26 3.15 -23.74
N PHE A 348 11.05 4.25 -22.99
CA PHE A 348 9.71 4.72 -22.64
C PHE A 348 8.81 4.97 -23.86
N ILE A 349 9.35 5.50 -24.95
CA ILE A 349 8.59 5.75 -26.19
C ILE A 349 8.09 4.41 -26.77
N ASP A 350 8.96 3.41 -26.88
CA ASP A 350 8.61 2.12 -27.45
C ASP A 350 7.64 1.36 -26.52
N ARG A 351 7.87 1.45 -25.21
CA ARG A 351 7.02 0.80 -24.20
C ARG A 351 5.64 1.46 -24.08
N MET A 352 5.51 2.74 -24.39
CA MET A 352 4.21 3.43 -24.45
C MET A 352 3.29 2.80 -25.50
N LEU A 353 3.83 2.27 -26.58
CA LEU A 353 3.05 1.63 -27.65
C LEU A 353 2.56 0.24 -27.27
N HIS A 354 3.05 -0.33 -26.18
CA HIS A 354 2.63 -1.66 -25.72
C HIS A 354 1.24 -1.61 -25.06
N ILE A 355 0.44 -2.66 -25.25
CA ILE A 355 -0.91 -2.76 -24.68
C ILE A 355 -0.93 -2.92 -23.15
N SER A 356 0.14 -3.49 -22.59
CA SER A 356 0.32 -3.64 -21.14
C SER A 356 1.18 -2.48 -20.64
N GLY A 357 0.58 -1.54 -19.95
CA GLY A 357 1.29 -0.46 -19.25
C GLY A 357 1.73 -0.88 -17.85
N PRO A 358 1.81 0.07 -16.92
CA PRO A 358 2.11 -0.20 -15.53
C PRO A 358 1.08 -1.13 -14.87
N GLU A 359 1.60 -2.04 -14.06
CA GLU A 359 0.82 -3.02 -13.30
C GLU A 359 0.29 -2.39 -12.00
N THR A 360 -0.97 -2.67 -11.65
CA THR A 360 -1.59 -2.14 -10.42
C THR A 360 -0.85 -2.60 -9.16
N CYS A 361 -0.40 -3.87 -9.08
CA CYS A 361 0.35 -4.39 -7.94
C CYS A 361 1.63 -3.60 -7.66
N ASN A 362 2.37 -3.25 -8.72
CA ASN A 362 3.62 -2.50 -8.60
C ASN A 362 3.39 -1.17 -7.88
N SER A 363 2.35 -0.44 -8.26
CA SER A 363 2.01 0.83 -7.63
C SER A 363 1.57 0.66 -6.18
N VAL A 364 0.75 -0.35 -5.87
CA VAL A 364 0.37 -0.64 -4.48
C VAL A 364 1.60 -0.93 -3.61
N ASN A 365 2.55 -1.74 -4.12
CA ASN A 365 3.77 -2.07 -3.38
C ASN A 365 4.74 -0.88 -3.28
N MET A 366 4.84 -0.03 -4.32
CA MET A 366 5.61 1.22 -4.23
C MET A 366 5.01 2.20 -3.21
N LEU A 367 3.67 2.29 -3.11
CA LEU A 367 3.04 3.09 -2.05
C LEU A 367 3.34 2.54 -0.66
N ARG A 368 3.35 1.20 -0.47
CA ARG A 368 3.76 0.58 0.81
C ARG A 368 5.20 0.91 1.16
N LEU A 369 6.12 0.84 0.21
CA LEU A 369 7.52 1.24 0.41
C LEU A 369 7.63 2.74 0.72
N THR A 370 6.86 3.58 0.02
CA THR A 370 6.82 5.03 0.30
C THR A 370 6.31 5.30 1.72
N GLU A 371 5.26 4.60 2.17
CA GLU A 371 4.78 4.65 3.55
C GLU A 371 5.89 4.34 4.57
N ALA A 372 6.66 3.27 4.32
CA ALA A 372 7.75 2.85 5.21
C ALA A 372 8.90 3.89 5.27
N LEU A 373 9.35 4.37 4.11
CA LEU A 373 10.43 5.37 4.02
C LEU A 373 9.99 6.75 4.53
N PHE A 374 8.71 7.09 4.40
CA PHE A 374 8.15 8.32 4.93
C PHE A 374 8.16 8.32 6.47
N MET A 375 7.81 7.22 7.12
CA MET A 375 7.92 7.10 8.58
C MET A 375 9.36 7.27 9.08
N GLN A 376 10.34 6.81 8.30
CA GLN A 376 11.75 6.97 8.63
C GLN A 376 12.21 8.43 8.49
N GLN A 377 11.80 9.08 7.40
CA GLN A 377 12.15 10.47 7.09
C GLN A 377 11.02 11.13 6.31
N PRO A 378 10.08 11.80 6.99
CA PRO A 378 8.98 12.52 6.36
C PRO A 378 9.51 13.66 5.48
N ASP A 379 9.04 13.72 4.24
CA ASP A 379 9.26 14.85 3.34
C ASP A 379 8.15 14.97 2.28
N ALA A 380 7.97 16.17 1.75
CA ALA A 380 6.96 16.47 0.76
C ALA A 380 7.17 15.73 -0.57
N THR A 381 8.41 15.33 -0.90
CA THR A 381 8.72 14.59 -2.14
C THR A 381 8.10 13.19 -2.13
N LYS A 382 8.19 12.49 -0.99
CA LYS A 382 7.56 11.18 -0.82
C LYS A 382 6.04 11.30 -0.84
N ALA A 383 5.49 12.35 -0.19
CA ALA A 383 4.07 12.60 -0.18
C ALA A 383 3.53 12.98 -1.58
N ALA A 384 4.28 13.74 -2.38
CA ALA A 384 3.95 14.08 -3.76
C ALA A 384 3.93 12.83 -4.67
N TYR A 385 4.92 11.93 -4.53
CA TYR A 385 4.92 10.65 -5.24
C TYR A 385 3.71 9.79 -4.85
N TYR A 386 3.38 9.75 -3.56
CA TYR A 386 2.21 9.02 -3.06
C TYR A 386 0.91 9.58 -3.64
N GLU A 387 0.72 10.90 -3.59
CA GLU A 387 -0.43 11.60 -4.18
C GLU A 387 -0.56 11.32 -5.68
N ARG A 388 0.53 11.54 -6.45
CA ARG A 388 0.55 11.29 -7.89
C ARG A 388 0.09 9.87 -8.23
N THR A 389 0.67 8.89 -7.57
CA THR A 389 0.38 7.47 -7.81
C THR A 389 -1.04 7.09 -7.37
N LEU A 390 -1.46 7.54 -6.19
CA LEU A 390 -2.79 7.25 -5.66
C LEU A 390 -3.89 7.90 -6.52
N PHE A 391 -3.74 9.18 -6.87
CA PHE A 391 -4.78 9.96 -7.56
C PHE A 391 -4.89 9.63 -9.05
N ASN A 392 -3.80 9.25 -9.70
CA ASN A 392 -3.79 9.01 -11.13
C ASN A 392 -3.75 7.51 -11.50
N HIS A 393 -2.89 6.70 -10.89
CA HIS A 393 -2.85 5.29 -11.25
C HIS A 393 -3.82 4.46 -10.42
N ILE A 394 -3.76 4.50 -9.09
CA ILE A 394 -4.61 3.63 -8.25
C ILE A 394 -6.09 3.96 -8.44
N LEU A 395 -6.48 5.24 -8.33
CA LEU A 395 -7.89 5.64 -8.49
C LEU A 395 -8.43 5.27 -9.88
N SER A 396 -7.61 5.40 -10.94
CA SER A 396 -7.98 5.05 -12.30
C SER A 396 -8.04 3.55 -12.58
N ALA A 397 -7.39 2.74 -11.74
CA ALA A 397 -7.32 1.30 -11.94
C ALA A 397 -8.64 0.59 -11.58
N TYR A 398 -9.63 1.30 -11.01
CA TYR A 398 -10.89 0.69 -10.61
C TYR A 398 -12.04 1.12 -11.51
N ASP A 399 -12.87 0.13 -11.87
CA ASP A 399 -14.13 0.36 -12.55
C ASP A 399 -15.06 1.22 -11.64
N PRO A 400 -15.48 2.40 -12.10
CA PRO A 400 -16.33 3.28 -11.31
C PRO A 400 -17.72 2.72 -11.02
N VAL A 401 -18.15 1.67 -11.75
CA VAL A 401 -19.46 1.05 -11.57
C VAL A 401 -19.39 -0.15 -10.62
N LYS A 402 -18.47 -1.09 -10.86
CA LYS A 402 -18.39 -2.36 -10.11
C LYS A 402 -17.27 -2.40 -9.06
N GLY A 403 -16.35 -1.42 -9.07
CA GLY A 403 -15.22 -1.37 -8.16
C GLY A 403 -14.17 -2.47 -8.38
N MET A 404 -14.16 -3.11 -9.54
CA MET A 404 -13.17 -4.12 -9.88
C MET A 404 -11.92 -3.49 -10.45
N CYS A 405 -10.73 -3.96 -10.08
CA CYS A 405 -9.48 -3.38 -10.55
C CYS A 405 -9.03 -3.96 -11.89
N CYS A 406 -8.24 -3.20 -12.64
CA CYS A 406 -7.52 -3.68 -13.82
C CYS A 406 -6.14 -4.26 -13.42
N TYR A 407 -5.60 -5.14 -14.27
CA TYR A 407 -4.24 -5.63 -14.13
C TYR A 407 -3.24 -4.58 -14.60
N PHE A 408 -3.36 -4.17 -15.86
CA PHE A 408 -2.53 -3.18 -16.52
C PHE A 408 -3.31 -1.91 -16.84
N THR A 409 -2.67 -0.76 -16.67
CA THR A 409 -3.15 0.53 -17.17
C THR A 409 -2.30 0.90 -18.39
N SER A 410 -2.80 0.61 -19.59
CA SER A 410 -2.06 0.90 -20.82
C SER A 410 -1.81 2.39 -20.98
N MET A 411 -0.59 2.73 -21.40
CA MET A 411 -0.20 4.09 -21.76
C MET A 411 -0.31 4.34 -23.29
N ARG A 412 -0.75 3.32 -24.04
CA ARG A 412 -0.92 3.39 -25.49
C ARG A 412 -2.10 4.30 -25.85
N PRO A 413 -1.92 5.26 -26.77
CA PRO A 413 -3.01 6.11 -27.24
C PRO A 413 -4.13 5.27 -27.88
N GLY A 414 -5.40 5.64 -27.56
CA GLY A 414 -6.58 4.95 -28.07
C GLY A 414 -6.83 3.58 -27.44
N HIS A 415 -6.16 3.28 -26.33
CA HIS A 415 -6.41 2.06 -25.55
C HIS A 415 -7.47 2.27 -24.46
N TYR A 416 -7.93 1.19 -23.85
CA TYR A 416 -8.92 1.17 -22.79
C TYR A 416 -8.51 0.23 -21.66
N ARG A 417 -9.18 0.33 -20.50
CA ARG A 417 -8.93 -0.55 -19.35
C ARG A 417 -9.80 -1.78 -19.41
N ILE A 418 -9.23 -2.91 -18.96
CA ILE A 418 -9.94 -4.18 -18.78
C ILE A 418 -9.91 -4.54 -17.31
N TYR A 419 -11.09 -4.71 -16.73
CA TYR A 419 -11.26 -4.93 -15.31
C TYR A 419 -11.41 -6.41 -14.96
N ALA A 420 -11.07 -6.76 -13.72
CA ALA A 420 -11.31 -8.07 -13.15
C ALA A 420 -12.82 -8.38 -13.12
N SER A 421 -13.19 -9.66 -13.32
CA SER A 421 -14.50 -10.15 -12.96
C SER A 421 -14.55 -10.48 -11.46
N ARG A 422 -15.75 -10.47 -10.87
CA ARG A 422 -15.91 -10.74 -9.42
C ARG A 422 -15.54 -12.15 -9.01
N ASP A 423 -15.75 -13.13 -9.91
CA ASP A 423 -15.78 -14.57 -9.61
C ASP A 423 -14.75 -15.41 -10.37
N SER A 424 -14.07 -14.87 -11.37
CA SER A 424 -13.25 -15.65 -12.30
C SER A 424 -11.92 -15.02 -12.70
N SER A 425 -11.52 -13.89 -12.13
CA SER A 425 -10.21 -13.30 -12.38
C SER A 425 -9.16 -13.80 -11.40
N PHE A 426 -9.30 -13.52 -10.15
CA PHE A 426 -8.44 -13.97 -9.05
C PHE A 426 -6.93 -13.91 -9.34
N TRP A 427 -6.50 -12.96 -10.16
CA TRP A 427 -5.09 -12.67 -10.41
C TRP A 427 -4.48 -11.77 -9.33
N CYS A 428 -3.14 -11.64 -9.27
CA CYS A 428 -2.45 -10.89 -8.20
C CYS A 428 -2.95 -9.45 -8.04
N CYS A 429 -3.25 -8.71 -9.12
CA CYS A 429 -3.80 -7.36 -9.03
C CYS A 429 -5.24 -7.34 -8.50
N GLY A 430 -6.03 -8.39 -8.68
CA GLY A 430 -7.31 -8.57 -8.00
C GLY A 430 -7.13 -8.73 -6.49
N HIS A 431 -6.03 -9.38 -6.08
CA HIS A 431 -5.64 -9.56 -4.69
C HIS A 431 -5.23 -8.23 -4.02
N THR A 432 -4.22 -7.53 -4.57
CA THR A 432 -3.79 -6.23 -4.06
C THR A 432 -4.87 -5.17 -4.21
N GLY A 433 -5.74 -5.33 -5.20
CA GLY A 433 -6.92 -4.50 -5.43
C GLY A 433 -7.93 -4.51 -4.30
N LEU A 434 -7.93 -5.53 -3.43
CA LEU A 434 -8.76 -5.54 -2.21
C LEU A 434 -8.20 -4.64 -1.11
N GLU A 435 -6.88 -4.53 -1.02
CA GLU A 435 -6.23 -3.80 0.06
C GLU A 435 -6.30 -2.28 -0.13
N SER A 436 -6.17 -1.79 -1.37
CA SER A 436 -6.14 -0.35 -1.63
C SER A 436 -7.39 0.39 -1.17
N PRO A 437 -8.63 -0.06 -1.50
CA PRO A 437 -9.85 0.57 -0.99
C PRO A 437 -9.96 0.54 0.54
N ALA A 438 -9.38 -0.49 1.17
CA ALA A 438 -9.47 -0.68 2.62
C ALA A 438 -8.57 0.28 3.41
N LYS A 439 -7.51 0.83 2.80
CA LYS A 439 -6.50 1.64 3.50
C LYS A 439 -6.34 3.07 2.99
N LEU A 440 -7.29 3.60 2.21
CA LEU A 440 -7.21 4.94 1.60
C LEU A 440 -6.98 6.06 2.62
N GLY A 441 -7.47 5.90 3.86
CA GLY A 441 -7.24 6.85 4.94
C GLY A 441 -5.82 6.85 5.51
N LYS A 442 -5.01 5.81 5.28
CA LYS A 442 -3.77 5.57 6.03
C LYS A 442 -2.74 6.69 5.92
N PHE A 443 -2.54 7.23 4.72
CA PHE A 443 -1.50 8.22 4.45
C PHE A 443 -1.98 9.68 4.55
N ILE A 444 -3.28 9.93 4.82
CA ILE A 444 -3.82 11.29 4.87
C ILE A 444 -3.17 12.08 6.00
N TYR A 445 -3.03 11.45 7.17
CA TYR A 445 -2.44 12.05 8.36
C TYR A 445 -1.36 11.19 8.96
N SER A 446 -0.35 11.85 9.53
CA SER A 446 0.64 11.23 10.38
C SER A 446 0.95 12.14 11.58
N HIS A 447 1.67 11.61 12.55
CA HIS A 447 2.07 12.37 13.73
C HIS A 447 3.45 11.95 14.20
N LYS A 448 4.15 12.87 14.84
CA LYS A 448 5.44 12.61 15.47
C LYS A 448 5.24 11.95 16.83
N VAL A 449 5.87 10.82 17.03
CA VAL A 449 5.94 10.15 18.35
C VAL A 449 7.24 10.58 19.03
N THR A 450 7.14 11.13 20.23
CA THR A 450 8.30 11.53 21.05
C THR A 450 8.27 10.81 22.40
N ASN A 451 9.46 10.51 22.94
CA ASN A 451 9.57 9.86 24.26
C ASN A 451 9.11 10.76 25.42
N ARG A 452 8.87 12.05 25.19
CA ARG A 452 8.56 13.04 26.24
C ARG A 452 7.11 13.44 26.33
N HIS A 453 6.18 12.89 25.56
CA HIS A 453 4.73 13.20 25.56
C HIS A 453 4.34 14.70 25.54
N GLN A 454 5.27 15.62 25.26
CA GLN A 454 5.06 17.06 25.44
C GLN A 454 4.75 17.81 24.14
N GLU A 455 5.13 17.27 22.98
CA GLU A 455 4.81 17.91 21.70
C GLU A 455 3.79 17.07 20.95
N LYS A 456 2.62 17.67 20.69
CA LYS A 456 1.62 17.09 19.80
C LYS A 456 1.85 17.69 18.43
N ASP A 457 2.06 16.84 17.48
CA ASP A 457 2.35 17.21 16.09
C ASP A 457 1.40 16.41 15.18
N ILE A 458 0.68 17.08 14.31
CA ILE A 458 -0.15 16.45 13.27
C ILE A 458 0.36 16.93 11.92
N ARG A 459 0.59 16.00 11.02
CA ARG A 459 1.00 16.24 9.64
C ARG A 459 -0.14 15.90 8.69
N VAL A 460 -0.56 16.85 7.85
CA VAL A 460 -1.54 16.66 6.78
C VAL A 460 -0.79 16.41 5.50
N ASN A 461 -0.85 15.17 4.99
CA ASN A 461 -0.08 14.71 3.84
C ASN A 461 -0.87 14.78 2.52
N LEU A 462 -2.17 14.50 2.56
CA LEU A 462 -3.06 14.48 1.39
C LEU A 462 -4.32 15.31 1.65
N PHE A 463 -4.79 16.00 0.62
CA PHE A 463 -6.02 16.81 0.71
C PHE A 463 -7.24 15.99 0.27
N ILE A 464 -7.55 14.94 1.02
CA ILE A 464 -8.70 14.05 0.81
C ILE A 464 -9.74 14.34 1.90
N PRO A 465 -11.03 14.58 1.56
CA PRO A 465 -12.08 14.84 2.53
C PRO A 465 -12.18 13.74 3.58
N SER A 466 -11.97 14.11 4.85
CA SER A 466 -11.88 13.12 5.92
C SER A 466 -11.98 13.75 7.30
N ILE A 467 -12.22 12.90 8.30
CA ILE A 467 -12.25 13.25 9.71
C ILE A 467 -11.20 12.41 10.44
N LEU A 468 -10.25 13.06 11.08
CA LEU A 468 -9.32 12.45 12.03
C LEU A 468 -9.87 12.65 13.45
N SER A 469 -10.06 11.57 14.20
CA SER A 469 -10.52 11.58 15.60
C SER A 469 -9.43 11.03 16.52
N TRP A 470 -8.49 11.86 16.94
CA TRP A 470 -7.44 11.50 17.89
C TRP A 470 -7.96 11.58 19.32
N LYS A 471 -8.72 10.57 19.73
CA LYS A 471 -9.49 10.55 20.97
C LYS A 471 -8.62 10.66 22.23
N GLU A 472 -7.45 10.04 22.23
CA GLU A 472 -6.52 10.04 23.37
C GLU A 472 -6.06 11.46 23.71
N GLU A 473 -5.88 12.32 22.70
CA GLU A 473 -5.45 13.70 22.85
C GLU A 473 -6.60 14.71 22.85
N GLY A 474 -7.82 14.24 22.65
CA GLY A 474 -9.01 15.09 22.57
C GLY A 474 -9.00 16.05 21.38
N VAL A 475 -8.49 15.59 20.26
CA VAL A 475 -8.36 16.33 18.99
C VAL A 475 -9.25 15.69 17.95
N GLU A 476 -10.01 16.52 17.23
CA GLU A 476 -10.69 16.16 16.00
C GLU A 476 -10.29 17.16 14.91
N LEU A 477 -9.85 16.65 13.77
CA LEU A 477 -9.52 17.46 12.59
C LEU A 477 -10.43 17.03 11.43
N ILE A 478 -11.29 17.96 11.00
CA ILE A 478 -12.19 17.76 9.86
C ILE A 478 -11.56 18.46 8.65
N GLN A 479 -11.28 17.70 7.61
CA GLN A 479 -10.77 18.18 6.34
C GLN A 479 -11.86 18.14 5.28
N GLN A 480 -12.20 19.31 4.74
CA GLN A 480 -13.07 19.47 3.59
C GLN A 480 -12.23 19.94 2.41
N SER A 481 -12.28 19.21 1.31
CA SER A 481 -11.53 19.47 0.09
C SER A 481 -12.35 19.05 -1.11
N ARG A 482 -12.33 19.86 -2.16
CA ARG A 482 -12.90 19.53 -3.46
C ARG A 482 -11.86 19.60 -4.57
N ILE A 483 -10.57 19.40 -4.23
CA ILE A 483 -9.53 19.35 -5.25
C ILE A 483 -9.80 18.17 -6.19
N PRO A 484 -9.86 18.37 -7.52
CA PRO A 484 -9.46 19.57 -8.26
C PRO A 484 -10.62 20.51 -8.67
N GLU A 485 -11.86 20.30 -8.20
CA GLU A 485 -13.00 21.19 -8.56
C GLU A 485 -12.90 22.55 -7.89
N SER A 486 -12.18 22.66 -6.79
CA SER A 486 -11.94 23.90 -6.04
C SER A 486 -10.51 23.95 -5.53
N GLU A 487 -9.95 25.16 -5.49
CA GLU A 487 -8.61 25.41 -4.92
C GLU A 487 -8.61 25.54 -3.39
N GLN A 488 -9.79 25.45 -2.76
CA GLN A 488 -9.94 25.64 -1.32
C GLN A 488 -9.93 24.32 -0.56
N VAL A 489 -9.19 24.32 0.53
CA VAL A 489 -9.19 23.26 1.55
C VAL A 489 -9.46 23.90 2.90
N ASP A 490 -10.49 23.43 3.60
CA ASP A 490 -10.83 23.87 4.94
C ASP A 490 -10.49 22.78 5.96
N LEU A 491 -9.74 23.17 6.98
CA LEU A 491 -9.38 22.34 8.13
C LEU A 491 -10.07 22.91 9.38
N THR A 492 -11.04 22.20 9.91
CA THR A 492 -11.65 22.56 11.19
C THR A 492 -11.01 21.72 12.31
N LEU A 493 -10.32 22.42 13.22
CA LEU A 493 -9.66 21.79 14.37
C LEU A 493 -10.51 22.01 15.63
N ASN A 494 -11.10 20.93 16.13
CA ASN A 494 -11.88 20.89 17.35
C ASN A 494 -11.05 20.25 18.49
N LEU A 495 -10.96 20.95 19.63
CA LEU A 495 -10.19 20.51 20.79
C LEU A 495 -11.09 20.43 22.02
N LYS A 496 -10.89 19.44 22.88
CA LYS A 496 -11.60 19.37 24.18
C LYS A 496 -11.26 20.53 25.09
N LYS A 497 -10.03 21.06 25.01
CA LYS A 497 -9.53 22.22 25.78
C LYS A 497 -8.48 22.94 24.93
N ASN A 498 -8.21 24.21 25.24
CA ASN A 498 -7.09 24.92 24.64
C ASN A 498 -5.79 24.17 24.91
N GLN A 499 -5.00 23.91 23.87
CA GLN A 499 -3.75 23.17 24.01
C GLN A 499 -2.75 23.52 22.91
N LYS A 500 -1.48 23.36 23.22
CA LYS A 500 -0.40 23.50 22.25
C LYS A 500 -0.43 22.29 21.29
N LEU A 501 -0.42 22.57 19.98
CA LEU A 501 -0.34 21.59 18.91
C LEU A 501 0.41 22.19 17.74
N ILE A 502 1.31 21.41 17.12
CA ILE A 502 1.97 21.75 15.88
C ILE A 502 1.17 21.12 14.74
N LEU A 503 0.68 21.95 13.83
CA LEU A 503 0.04 21.50 12.61
C LEU A 503 1.01 21.69 11.45
N ARG A 504 1.37 20.60 10.76
CA ARG A 504 2.19 20.61 9.56
C ARG A 504 1.34 20.30 8.36
N ILE A 505 1.33 21.17 7.37
CA ILE A 505 0.51 21.03 6.16
C ILE A 505 1.45 20.93 4.97
N ARG A 506 1.32 19.88 4.18
CA ARG A 506 2.19 19.67 3.03
C ARG A 506 2.06 20.82 2.02
N LYS A 507 3.20 21.33 1.53
CA LYS A 507 3.24 22.16 0.33
C LYS A 507 3.20 21.22 -0.89
N PRO A 508 2.12 21.25 -1.70
CA PRO A 508 2.09 20.53 -2.97
C PRO A 508 3.14 21.07 -3.95
N ASP A 509 3.65 20.20 -4.81
CA ASP A 509 4.59 20.58 -5.88
C ASP A 509 3.90 21.28 -7.08
N TRP A 510 2.59 21.08 -7.21
CA TRP A 510 1.77 21.64 -8.28
C TRP A 510 1.21 23.05 -7.99
N THR A 511 1.53 23.65 -6.84
CA THR A 511 1.15 25.03 -6.52
C THR A 511 2.36 25.87 -6.13
N ASP A 512 2.48 27.04 -6.73
CA ASP A 512 3.57 27.97 -6.45
C ASP A 512 3.28 28.87 -5.25
N LYS A 513 2.00 29.20 -5.05
CA LYS A 513 1.53 30.13 -4.03
C LYS A 513 0.40 29.49 -3.24
N ALA A 514 0.46 29.63 -1.92
CA ALA A 514 -0.66 29.29 -1.05
C ALA A 514 -1.00 30.50 -0.19
N ALA A 515 -2.29 30.68 0.09
CA ALA A 515 -2.77 31.65 1.06
C ALA A 515 -3.42 30.90 2.23
N PHE A 516 -3.18 31.40 3.44
CA PHE A 516 -3.75 30.86 4.66
C PHE A 516 -4.62 31.91 5.34
N ILE A 517 -5.81 31.51 5.77
CA ILE A 517 -6.70 32.28 6.63
C ILE A 517 -6.94 31.44 7.86
N ILE A 518 -6.46 31.90 9.02
CA ILE A 518 -6.58 31.18 10.29
C ILE A 518 -7.49 31.96 11.23
N ASN A 519 -8.65 31.41 11.54
CA ASN A 519 -9.67 32.05 12.37
C ASN A 519 -10.12 33.44 11.85
N GLY A 520 -10.08 33.62 10.51
CA GLY A 520 -10.49 34.86 9.83
C GLY A 520 -9.33 35.83 9.56
N GLU A 521 -8.13 35.56 10.01
CA GLU A 521 -6.94 36.39 9.80
C GLU A 521 -6.00 35.78 8.76
N GLU A 522 -5.48 36.59 7.83
CA GLU A 522 -4.48 36.15 6.88
C GLU A 522 -3.13 35.92 7.59
N GLU A 523 -2.55 34.76 7.37
CA GLU A 523 -1.25 34.38 7.95
C GLU A 523 -0.36 33.73 6.90
N GLN A 524 0.96 33.80 7.12
CA GLN A 524 1.96 33.13 6.28
C GLN A 524 2.81 32.18 7.14
N PRO A 525 2.43 30.90 7.24
CA PRO A 525 3.18 29.93 7.99
C PRO A 525 4.60 29.70 7.45
N LEU A 526 5.54 29.39 8.34
CA LEU A 526 6.91 29.06 7.96
C LEU A 526 6.94 27.74 7.16
N LEU A 527 7.63 27.74 6.03
CA LEU A 527 7.90 26.52 5.28
C LEU A 527 9.16 25.83 5.83
N GLY A 528 8.99 24.62 6.35
CA GLY A 528 10.09 23.77 6.83
C GLY A 528 10.92 23.18 5.68
N SER A 529 12.13 22.75 6.01
CA SER A 529 13.03 22.08 5.06
C SER A 529 12.50 20.73 4.55
N ASP A 530 11.53 20.15 5.23
CA ASP A 530 10.80 18.92 4.85
C ASP A 530 9.67 19.18 3.84
N GLY A 531 9.44 20.44 3.46
CA GLY A 531 8.42 20.86 2.51
C GLY A 531 7.01 20.96 3.11
N TYR A 532 6.90 21.17 4.42
CA TYR A 532 5.63 21.38 5.13
C TYR A 532 5.57 22.78 5.72
N TRP A 533 4.42 23.45 5.59
CA TRP A 533 4.12 24.65 6.36
C TRP A 533 3.86 24.27 7.81
N ILE A 534 4.44 25.05 8.72
CA ILE A 534 4.44 24.78 10.16
C ILE A 534 3.63 25.85 10.87
N ILE A 535 2.60 25.45 11.61
CA ILE A 535 1.79 26.30 12.47
C ILE A 535 1.94 25.77 13.89
N ASP A 536 2.79 26.41 14.69
CA ASP A 536 3.07 26.04 16.09
C ASP A 536 2.48 27.08 17.02
N ARG A 537 1.38 26.73 17.69
CA ARG A 537 0.69 27.63 18.62
C ARG A 537 -0.15 26.91 19.65
N VAL A 538 -0.64 27.67 20.63
CA VAL A 538 -1.75 27.25 21.49
C VAL A 538 -3.05 27.52 20.74
N TRP A 539 -3.79 26.45 20.47
CA TRP A 539 -5.07 26.51 19.76
C TRP A 539 -6.23 26.62 20.73
N GLU A 540 -7.26 27.35 20.35
CA GLU A 540 -8.53 27.39 21.06
C GLU A 540 -9.35 26.12 20.85
N ARG A 541 -10.50 26.02 21.50
CA ARG A 541 -11.37 24.84 21.41
C ARG A 541 -11.91 24.59 19.99
N LYS A 542 -12.10 25.64 19.20
CA LYS A 542 -12.55 25.56 17.80
C LYS A 542 -11.75 26.53 16.94
N ASN A 543 -11.17 26.01 15.87
CA ASN A 543 -10.37 26.79 14.93
C ASN A 543 -10.71 26.37 13.51
N VAL A 544 -10.60 27.32 12.59
CA VAL A 544 -10.77 27.08 11.16
C VAL A 544 -9.53 27.60 10.44
N ILE A 545 -8.93 26.72 9.64
CA ILE A 545 -7.80 27.04 8.78
C ILE A 545 -8.27 26.84 7.34
N THR A 546 -8.36 27.90 6.57
CA THR A 546 -8.67 27.85 5.13
C THR A 546 -7.38 28.02 4.35
N LEU A 547 -7.09 27.05 3.50
CA LEU A 547 -5.99 27.10 2.53
C LEU A 547 -6.58 27.39 1.13
N ARG A 548 -5.93 28.28 0.41
CA ARG A 548 -6.13 28.43 -1.04
C ARG A 548 -4.87 27.93 -1.74
N LEU A 549 -5.04 26.94 -2.59
CA LEU A 549 -3.98 26.24 -3.32
C LEU A 549 -4.24 26.40 -4.83
N PRO A 550 -3.83 27.52 -5.43
CA PRO A 550 -4.07 27.77 -6.84
C PRO A 550 -3.55 26.65 -7.73
N MET A 551 -4.39 26.22 -8.67
CA MET A 551 -4.07 25.20 -9.65
C MET A 551 -3.97 25.80 -11.04
N HIS A 552 -3.04 25.32 -11.82
CA HIS A 552 -2.85 25.73 -13.21
C HIS A 552 -2.56 24.51 -14.09
N ILE A 553 -2.72 24.69 -15.39
CA ILE A 553 -2.27 23.71 -16.39
C ILE A 553 -0.75 23.82 -16.51
N TYR A 554 -0.06 22.69 -16.46
CA TYR A 554 1.37 22.60 -16.69
C TYR A 554 1.73 21.33 -17.46
N THR A 555 2.95 21.26 -17.95
CA THR A 555 3.47 20.12 -18.70
C THR A 555 4.55 19.39 -17.91
N GLU A 556 4.62 18.09 -18.10
CA GLU A 556 5.70 17.22 -17.60
C GLU A 556 6.19 16.31 -18.73
N ASN A 557 7.49 16.24 -18.92
CA ASN A 557 8.07 15.38 -19.94
C ASN A 557 7.92 13.90 -19.57
N LEU A 558 7.66 13.06 -20.56
CA LEU A 558 7.74 11.62 -20.39
C LEU A 558 9.18 11.24 -19.99
N THR A 559 9.33 10.37 -19.02
CA THR A 559 10.64 9.91 -18.55
C THR A 559 11.55 9.50 -19.71
N GLY A 560 12.76 10.04 -19.74
CA GLY A 560 13.78 9.70 -20.75
C GLY A 560 13.64 10.39 -22.11
N THR A 561 12.69 11.32 -22.30
CA THR A 561 12.52 12.03 -23.56
C THR A 561 11.89 13.43 -23.33
N ASP A 562 12.19 14.36 -24.20
CA ASP A 562 11.55 15.68 -24.31
C ASP A 562 10.52 15.77 -25.45
N ARG A 563 10.36 14.68 -26.23
CA ARG A 563 9.48 14.62 -27.40
C ARG A 563 8.01 14.36 -27.07
N TYR A 564 7.73 13.88 -25.87
CA TYR A 564 6.38 13.60 -25.38
C TYR A 564 6.16 14.28 -24.04
N VAL A 565 5.03 14.94 -23.94
CA VAL A 565 4.64 15.65 -22.72
C VAL A 565 3.26 15.21 -22.26
N ALA A 566 3.06 15.17 -20.95
CA ALA A 566 1.76 15.07 -20.34
C ALA A 566 1.29 16.45 -19.92
N LEU A 567 -0.02 16.68 -20.02
CA LEU A 567 -0.69 17.85 -19.45
C LEU A 567 -1.24 17.48 -18.07
N LEU A 568 -1.09 18.38 -17.13
CA LEU A 568 -1.56 18.21 -15.76
C LEU A 568 -2.32 19.44 -15.28
N TYR A 569 -3.26 19.22 -14.37
CA TYR A 569 -3.97 20.27 -13.64
C TYR A 569 -3.97 19.93 -12.14
N GLY A 570 -3.29 20.75 -11.34
CA GLY A 570 -3.04 20.43 -9.95
C GLY A 570 -2.41 19.02 -9.79
N PRO A 571 -2.92 18.14 -8.93
CA PRO A 571 -2.37 16.79 -8.75
C PRO A 571 -2.72 15.78 -9.86
N TYR A 572 -3.56 16.16 -10.84
CA TYR A 572 -4.12 15.23 -11.81
C TYR A 572 -3.46 15.32 -13.18
N VAL A 573 -3.10 14.18 -13.73
CA VAL A 573 -2.75 14.01 -15.14
C VAL A 573 -4.04 14.12 -15.95
N LEU A 574 -3.99 14.84 -17.05
CA LEU A 574 -5.12 14.99 -17.98
C LEU A 574 -4.99 13.97 -19.12
N ALA A 575 -6.11 13.39 -19.52
CA ALA A 575 -6.21 12.49 -20.65
C ALA A 575 -7.22 13.02 -21.68
N GLY A 576 -6.87 12.98 -22.95
CA GLY A 576 -7.76 13.34 -24.05
C GLY A 576 -8.72 12.22 -24.39
N ARG A 577 -10.01 12.51 -24.48
CA ARG A 577 -11.00 11.56 -25.00
C ARG A 577 -10.84 11.45 -26.51
N MET A 578 -10.58 10.22 -26.99
CA MET A 578 -10.32 9.94 -28.41
C MET A 578 -11.49 9.22 -29.10
N GLY A 579 -12.66 9.14 -28.46
CA GLY A 579 -13.83 8.44 -28.95
C GLY A 579 -13.94 6.99 -28.46
N LYS A 580 -15.03 6.33 -28.84
CA LYS A 580 -15.35 4.94 -28.46
C LYS A 580 -15.56 4.02 -29.66
N GLU A 581 -15.33 4.51 -30.85
CA GLU A 581 -15.53 3.78 -32.09
C GLU A 581 -14.60 2.56 -32.15
N ASN A 582 -15.15 1.43 -32.57
CA ASN A 582 -14.43 0.17 -32.71
C ASN A 582 -13.90 -0.46 -31.39
N LEU A 583 -14.28 0.07 -30.23
CA LEU A 583 -13.95 -0.57 -28.95
C LEU A 583 -14.78 -1.85 -28.75
N PRO A 584 -14.20 -2.88 -28.09
CA PRO A 584 -14.95 -4.08 -27.76
C PRO A 584 -16.06 -3.79 -26.75
N THR A 585 -17.10 -4.61 -26.75
CA THR A 585 -18.24 -4.50 -25.84
C THR A 585 -17.98 -5.12 -24.46
N THR A 586 -16.87 -5.86 -24.29
CA THR A 586 -16.54 -6.57 -23.05
C THR A 586 -15.24 -6.03 -22.47
N PHE A 587 -15.33 -5.46 -21.26
CA PHE A 587 -14.21 -4.82 -20.54
C PHE A 587 -13.82 -5.57 -19.25
N TRP A 588 -14.28 -6.81 -19.07
CA TRP A 588 -14.04 -7.58 -17.84
C TRP A 588 -13.48 -8.97 -18.11
N GLY A 589 -12.80 -9.52 -17.13
CA GLY A 589 -12.41 -10.92 -17.09
C GLY A 589 -11.11 -11.28 -17.81
N LYS A 590 -10.33 -10.29 -18.28
CA LYS A 590 -9.05 -10.50 -18.96
C LYS A 590 -7.96 -9.60 -18.38
N MET A 591 -6.71 -10.04 -18.41
CA MET A 591 -5.57 -9.22 -17.98
C MET A 591 -5.29 -8.08 -18.96
N ASN A 592 -5.33 -8.39 -20.23
CA ASN A 592 -5.27 -7.44 -21.33
C ASN A 592 -6.06 -8.00 -22.52
N ASN A 593 -6.31 -7.17 -23.52
CA ASN A 593 -6.96 -7.61 -24.74
C ASN A 593 -5.94 -7.73 -25.89
N THR A 594 -5.49 -8.94 -26.17
CA THR A 594 -4.55 -9.22 -27.25
C THR A 594 -5.08 -8.84 -28.64
N ALA A 595 -6.41 -8.77 -28.81
CA ALA A 595 -7.02 -8.30 -30.07
C ALA A 595 -6.69 -6.82 -30.36
N MET A 596 -6.43 -6.02 -29.32
CA MET A 596 -6.02 -4.62 -29.45
C MET A 596 -4.67 -4.41 -30.13
N ASN A 597 -3.81 -5.41 -30.16
CA ASN A 597 -2.55 -5.35 -30.94
C ASN A 597 -2.81 -5.17 -32.45
N LYS A 598 -4.01 -5.53 -32.91
CA LYS A 598 -4.42 -5.41 -34.32
C LYS A 598 -5.22 -4.14 -34.60
N MET A 599 -5.56 -3.36 -33.58
CA MET A 599 -6.28 -2.09 -33.77
C MET A 599 -5.29 -0.99 -34.11
N ASP A 600 -5.67 -0.13 -35.04
CA ASP A 600 -4.93 1.07 -35.32
C ASP A 600 -4.91 1.96 -34.07
N MET A 601 -3.73 2.52 -33.81
CA MET A 601 -3.63 3.52 -32.74
C MET A 601 -4.40 4.78 -33.15
N ALA A 602 -5.08 5.38 -32.18
CA ALA A 602 -5.56 6.74 -32.38
C ALA A 602 -4.39 7.65 -32.75
N LYS A 603 -4.59 8.50 -33.74
CA LYS A 603 -3.58 9.50 -34.11
C LYS A 603 -3.37 10.43 -32.93
N VAL A 604 -2.18 10.38 -32.35
CA VAL A 604 -1.79 11.31 -31.29
C VAL A 604 -1.60 12.67 -31.92
N PRO A 605 -2.29 13.70 -31.43
CA PRO A 605 -2.07 15.07 -31.92
C PRO A 605 -0.63 15.52 -31.64
N VAL A 606 -0.06 16.25 -32.59
CA VAL A 606 1.31 16.76 -32.49
C VAL A 606 1.26 18.27 -32.28
N PHE A 607 1.72 18.72 -31.11
CA PHE A 607 1.91 20.13 -30.86
C PHE A 607 3.08 20.66 -31.70
N ARG A 608 2.87 21.78 -32.33
CA ARG A 608 3.90 22.51 -33.08
C ARG A 608 4.41 23.75 -32.33
N GLU A 609 3.78 24.05 -31.21
CA GLU A 609 4.16 25.12 -30.30
C GLU A 609 5.29 24.68 -29.35
N PRO A 610 6.10 25.62 -28.87
CA PRO A 610 7.01 25.37 -27.75
C PRO A 610 6.27 24.82 -26.53
N VAL A 611 6.89 23.85 -25.83
CA VAL A 611 6.26 23.13 -24.70
C VAL A 611 5.72 24.12 -23.64
N GLU A 612 6.45 25.19 -23.40
CA GLU A 612 6.10 26.23 -22.40
C GLU A 612 4.84 27.02 -22.77
N ARG A 613 4.46 27.03 -24.05
CA ARG A 613 3.24 27.69 -24.53
C ARG A 613 2.02 26.78 -24.57
N ILE A 614 2.19 25.47 -24.57
CA ILE A 614 1.06 24.53 -24.65
C ILE A 614 0.01 24.81 -23.56
N PRO A 615 0.38 25.02 -22.27
CA PRO A 615 -0.59 25.30 -21.21
C PRO A 615 -1.47 26.52 -21.47
N THR A 616 -0.97 27.55 -22.19
CA THR A 616 -1.73 28.78 -22.48
C THR A 616 -2.86 28.60 -23.50
N HIS A 617 -2.87 27.45 -24.20
CA HIS A 617 -3.92 27.07 -25.15
C HIS A 617 -4.96 26.12 -24.57
N VAL A 618 -4.84 25.76 -23.29
CA VAL A 618 -5.77 24.84 -22.61
C VAL A 618 -6.70 25.64 -21.70
N GLU A 619 -8.00 25.56 -21.96
CA GLU A 619 -9.01 26.34 -21.27
C GLU A 619 -10.12 25.45 -20.73
N VAL A 620 -10.70 25.82 -19.57
CA VAL A 620 -11.86 25.14 -19.02
C VAL A 620 -13.06 25.27 -19.95
N VAL A 621 -13.72 24.16 -20.26
CA VAL A 621 -14.97 24.18 -21.03
C VAL A 621 -16.07 24.85 -20.20
N SER A 622 -16.71 25.85 -20.74
CA SER A 622 -17.73 26.63 -20.04
C SER A 622 -18.85 25.75 -19.47
N GLY A 623 -19.09 25.85 -18.15
CA GLY A 623 -20.14 25.12 -17.46
C GLY A 623 -19.79 23.65 -17.14
N GLU A 624 -18.60 23.15 -17.52
CA GLU A 624 -18.18 21.79 -17.26
C GLU A 624 -16.85 21.74 -16.46
N PRO A 625 -16.90 21.78 -15.13
CA PRO A 625 -15.69 21.73 -14.32
C PRO A 625 -14.90 20.45 -14.61
N LEU A 626 -13.57 20.57 -14.69
CA LEU A 626 -12.62 19.49 -15.00
C LEU A 626 -12.69 18.95 -16.43
N LYS A 627 -13.33 19.65 -17.35
CA LYS A 627 -13.17 19.45 -18.77
C LYS A 627 -12.41 20.62 -19.38
N PHE A 628 -11.42 20.30 -20.19
CA PHE A 628 -10.54 21.30 -20.78
C PHE A 628 -10.50 21.12 -22.30
N GLY A 629 -10.72 22.18 -23.02
CA GLY A 629 -10.52 22.25 -24.46
C GLY A 629 -9.10 22.71 -24.80
N ILE A 630 -8.65 22.37 -26.00
CA ILE A 630 -7.35 22.82 -26.52
C ILE A 630 -7.61 23.76 -27.68
N ASN A 631 -7.33 25.03 -27.49
CA ASN A 631 -7.53 26.08 -28.49
C ASN A 631 -6.35 26.16 -29.49
N LEU A 632 -6.15 25.05 -30.21
CA LEU A 632 -5.15 24.94 -31.28
C LEU A 632 -5.74 24.21 -32.49
N LYS A 633 -5.36 24.63 -33.69
CA LYS A 633 -5.82 24.02 -34.95
C LYS A 633 -5.49 22.49 -34.97
N GLY A 634 -6.53 21.70 -35.17
CA GLY A 634 -6.44 20.22 -35.18
C GLY A 634 -6.68 19.55 -33.84
N PHE A 635 -6.99 20.32 -32.79
CA PHE A 635 -7.30 19.81 -31.44
C PHE A 635 -8.73 20.12 -31.00
N GLU A 636 -9.54 20.75 -31.82
CA GLU A 636 -10.86 21.30 -31.51
C GLU A 636 -11.86 20.24 -31.02
N HIS A 637 -11.62 19.00 -31.37
CA HIS A 637 -12.46 17.86 -30.99
C HIS A 637 -11.95 17.11 -29.75
N ILE A 638 -10.81 17.54 -29.17
CA ILE A 638 -10.20 16.85 -28.02
C ILE A 638 -10.62 17.54 -26.73
N VAL A 639 -11.32 16.81 -25.88
CA VAL A 639 -11.63 17.22 -24.52
C VAL A 639 -10.72 16.46 -23.56
N LEU A 640 -9.98 17.23 -22.74
CA LEU A 640 -9.15 16.66 -21.68
C LEU A 640 -9.95 16.55 -20.39
N GLU A 641 -9.77 15.46 -19.68
CA GLU A 641 -10.33 15.22 -18.34
C GLU A 641 -9.27 14.58 -17.43
N PRO A 642 -9.42 14.63 -16.09
CA PRO A 642 -8.55 13.88 -15.18
C PRO A 642 -8.47 12.41 -15.59
N PHE A 643 -7.26 11.88 -15.63
CA PHE A 643 -6.98 10.51 -16.14
C PHE A 643 -7.83 9.44 -15.46
N TYR A 644 -8.16 9.59 -14.17
CA TYR A 644 -8.99 8.63 -13.46
C TYR A 644 -10.46 8.60 -13.91
N LYS A 645 -10.93 9.62 -14.63
CA LYS A 645 -12.30 9.69 -15.20
C LYS A 645 -12.38 9.08 -16.60
N VAL A 646 -11.25 8.83 -17.26
CA VAL A 646 -11.21 8.31 -18.63
C VAL A 646 -10.89 6.82 -18.60
N HIS A 647 -11.90 5.97 -18.79
CA HIS A 647 -11.77 4.52 -18.73
C HIS A 647 -11.69 3.86 -20.11
N PHE A 648 -12.19 4.53 -21.14
CA PHE A 648 -12.20 4.13 -22.56
C PHE A 648 -12.45 5.33 -23.46
#